data_69cdb4c5aa08cf0c3e16028606f59ed4
#
_entry.id   69cdb4c5aa08cf0c3e16028606f59ed4
#
_cell.length_a   1.000
_cell.length_b   1.000
_cell.length_c   1.000
_cell.angle_alpha   90.00
_cell.angle_beta   90.00
_cell.angle_gamma   90.00
#
_symmetry.space_group_name_H-M   'P 1'
#
loop_
_entity.id
_entity.type
_entity.pdbx_description
1 polymer ?
#
loop_
_entity_poly.entity_id
_entity_poly.type
_entity_poly.pdbx_seq_one_letter_code
_entity_poly.pdbx_strand_id
1 'polypeptide(L)'
;MKNSARKKLSIASLFIAFVTFLVFIVYHSVDLTASSHREAPMISNDPLADNTDLYAFKDPNDSSKINIIAGYVPAELPQGGPNYFSFGENIRYEIHIKNNTATTGDDITYRFTFTKQNEDPSTFFNIRLGKENLKTSYTAEKSISGGAFTTIVSNGIVPPPNIGPRSISSGVGLGAPDYETLFNNAITSATTGEQVYCGPADDPFFVDLGGIFDLGQTRAGGSGVDAPKDGLKCKNVHVIALQINISDLQKDGKTVSQATNILDSDFVIGVWASASRKQIRTLNGDGTETHSGSYVQVSRLGMPLTNEAVIPIGEKDYWNALTPYQDSTLFDEYFCNPELGLYMDTSFFGAAIPGLAKLRIQRASPTVLGNVDFGNSHDGLYVLYGNAATAGTALDTNIFGKYLLRQGKPRSVDLLPIFYTGVPNLAPYQLATGKTAGNPLSAGKPFINNFLPTFGDMLRLNMAVPATPRNSPDFSSLGIVQAAVLGLTDSRFNGSTTLQNIPNMDGFPNGRRLEDDVTRIELQAVGGVALAAIGLFYDDYTIGNSPLTTQLLNVLSYTTGIENNDTTFRSDFPYIQIPWSGYDLCTGGYVITSINSGPGLNVGAPQLLMESFPNPSTNLVTLRYRVNSRTTVSIKVYDSNGKIILEPVKNEIRESGTYDLKFATTNYTPGIYYATLMNNNQTVQSVKVSVIK
;
A
#
# COMPACT_ATOMS: atom_id res chain seq x y z
N MET A 1 6.43 -69.88 -3.27
CA MET A 1 5.59 -68.93 -2.49
C MET A 1 6.36 -67.73 -1.86
N LYS A 2 7.61 -67.86 -1.39
CA LYS A 2 8.38 -66.76 -0.75
C LYS A 2 8.75 -65.59 -1.70
N ASN A 3 8.96 -65.81 -2.99
CA ASN A 3 9.33 -64.77 -3.96
C ASN A 3 8.16 -63.87 -4.39
N SER A 4 6.92 -64.37 -4.37
CA SER A 4 5.72 -63.59 -4.70
C SER A 4 5.33 -62.61 -3.59
N ALA A 5 5.54 -62.99 -2.33
CA ALA A 5 5.27 -62.12 -1.18
C ALA A 5 6.28 -60.94 -1.11
N ARG A 6 7.57 -61.21 -1.41
CA ARG A 6 8.60 -60.13 -1.43
C ARG A 6 8.35 -59.11 -2.55
N LYS A 7 7.91 -59.53 -3.76
CA LYS A 7 7.52 -58.63 -4.87
C LYS A 7 6.30 -57.79 -4.50
N LYS A 8 5.28 -58.37 -3.85
CA LYS A 8 4.08 -57.62 -3.41
C LYS A 8 4.42 -56.60 -2.30
N LEU A 9 5.32 -56.92 -1.37
CA LEU A 9 5.78 -56.03 -0.33
C LEU A 9 6.58 -54.84 -0.91
N SER A 10 7.44 -55.09 -1.90
CA SER A 10 8.22 -54.04 -2.61
C SER A 10 7.33 -53.10 -3.42
N ILE A 11 6.29 -53.60 -4.06
CA ILE A 11 5.34 -52.76 -4.83
C ILE A 11 4.47 -51.89 -3.91
N ALA A 12 4.03 -52.47 -2.77
CA ALA A 12 3.28 -51.71 -1.76
C ALA A 12 4.13 -50.58 -1.12
N SER A 13 5.42 -50.87 -0.82
CA SER A 13 6.36 -49.86 -0.27
C SER A 13 6.65 -48.75 -1.29
N LEU A 14 6.77 -49.08 -2.58
CA LEU A 14 6.92 -48.07 -3.66
C LEU A 14 5.65 -47.23 -3.83
N PHE A 15 4.49 -47.83 -3.71
CA PHE A 15 3.21 -47.13 -3.80
C PHE A 15 2.99 -46.20 -2.63
N ILE A 16 3.31 -46.66 -1.41
CA ILE A 16 3.27 -45.79 -0.20
C ILE A 16 4.28 -44.66 -0.30
N ALA A 17 5.51 -44.90 -0.77
CA ALA A 17 6.51 -43.87 -1.01
C ALA A 17 6.07 -42.87 -2.07
N PHE A 18 5.40 -43.31 -3.13
CA PHE A 18 4.86 -42.46 -4.18
C PHE A 18 3.66 -41.63 -3.68
N VAL A 19 2.77 -42.22 -2.89
CA VAL A 19 1.64 -41.50 -2.27
C VAL A 19 2.14 -40.49 -1.24
N THR A 20 3.14 -40.85 -0.41
CA THR A 20 3.77 -39.88 0.52
C THR A 20 4.50 -38.77 -0.21
N PHE A 21 5.14 -39.08 -1.32
CA PHE A 21 5.79 -38.05 -2.15
C PHE A 21 4.76 -37.12 -2.84
N LEU A 22 3.64 -37.66 -3.32
CA LEU A 22 2.52 -36.87 -3.84
C LEU A 22 1.87 -36.00 -2.75
N VAL A 23 1.66 -36.55 -1.56
CA VAL A 23 1.16 -35.80 -0.39
C VAL A 23 2.17 -34.72 0.01
N PHE A 24 3.47 -35.00 -0.02
CA PHE A 24 4.52 -34.03 0.26
C PHE A 24 4.55 -32.90 -0.79
N ILE A 25 4.33 -33.19 -2.08
CA ILE A 25 4.21 -32.18 -3.14
C ILE A 25 2.95 -31.33 -2.93
N VAL A 26 1.82 -31.93 -2.52
CA VAL A 26 0.56 -31.20 -2.26
C VAL A 26 0.66 -30.32 -1.02
N TYR A 27 1.45 -30.73 -0.01
CA TYR A 27 1.67 -29.93 1.20
C TYR A 27 2.80 -28.88 1.07
N HIS A 28 3.60 -28.93 0.01
CA HIS A 28 4.64 -27.94 -0.29
C HIS A 28 4.37 -27.27 -1.63
N SER A 29 3.10 -26.93 -1.91
CA SER A 29 2.80 -25.94 -2.93
C SER A 29 3.43 -24.63 -2.41
N VAL A 30 4.54 -24.23 -3.02
CA VAL A 30 5.02 -22.87 -2.92
C VAL A 30 3.88 -22.03 -3.50
N ASP A 31 3.21 -21.27 -2.65
CA ASP A 31 2.21 -20.31 -3.08
C ASP A 31 2.92 -19.29 -3.99
N LEU A 32 2.86 -19.54 -5.29
CA LEU A 32 3.19 -18.54 -6.31
C LEU A 32 2.00 -17.58 -6.35
N THR A 33 1.94 -16.68 -5.38
CA THR A 33 0.93 -15.64 -5.34
C THR A 33 1.27 -14.59 -6.37
N ALA A 34 0.42 -14.47 -7.37
CA ALA A 34 0.41 -13.31 -8.25
C ALA A 34 -0.16 -12.11 -7.48
N SER A 35 0.44 -10.98 -7.61
CA SER A 35 0.21 -9.75 -6.85
C SER A 35 -0.51 -8.71 -7.71
N SER A 36 -0.94 -7.57 -7.14
CA SER A 36 -1.23 -6.34 -7.88
C SER A 36 -0.06 -5.94 -8.80
N HIS A 37 1.06 -6.45 -8.55
CA HIS A 37 2.28 -6.54 -9.33
C HIS A 37 2.11 -7.62 -10.41
N ARG A 38 2.64 -7.40 -11.61
CA ARG A 38 2.51 -8.32 -12.76
C ARG A 38 1.07 -8.43 -13.28
N GLU A 39 0.33 -7.35 -13.20
CA GLU A 39 -1.11 -7.27 -13.42
C GLU A 39 -1.54 -7.52 -14.88
N ALA A 40 -0.63 -7.35 -15.84
CA ALA A 40 -0.90 -7.53 -17.27
C ALA A 40 -0.08 -8.68 -17.87
N PRO A 41 -0.61 -9.41 -18.87
CA PRO A 41 0.03 -10.61 -19.44
C PRO A 41 1.45 -10.36 -19.98
N MET A 42 1.69 -9.24 -20.68
CA MET A 42 3.02 -8.91 -21.20
C MET A 42 3.98 -8.47 -20.09
N ILE A 43 3.55 -7.57 -19.22
CA ILE A 43 4.42 -7.05 -18.17
C ILE A 43 4.79 -8.12 -17.16
N SER A 44 3.94 -9.12 -16.93
CA SER A 44 4.25 -10.25 -16.05
C SER A 44 5.46 -11.06 -16.51
N ASN A 45 5.83 -10.95 -17.79
CA ASN A 45 7.02 -11.57 -18.38
C ASN A 45 8.23 -10.60 -18.41
N ASP A 46 8.06 -9.38 -17.95
CA ASP A 46 9.10 -8.35 -17.92
C ASP A 46 9.18 -7.63 -16.55
N PRO A 47 9.48 -8.38 -15.48
CA PRO A 47 9.41 -7.87 -14.12
C PRO A 47 10.33 -6.67 -13.84
N LEU A 48 11.41 -6.48 -14.62
CA LEU A 48 12.30 -5.33 -14.43
C LEU A 48 11.67 -4.01 -14.86
N ALA A 49 10.67 -4.03 -15.75
CA ALA A 49 9.95 -2.85 -16.21
C ALA A 49 8.58 -2.69 -15.55
N ASP A 50 8.20 -3.61 -14.67
CA ASP A 50 6.90 -3.66 -14.03
C ASP A 50 6.81 -2.60 -12.92
N ASN A 51 5.87 -1.65 -13.06
CA ASN A 51 5.60 -0.61 -12.07
C ASN A 51 4.54 -1.11 -11.10
N THR A 52 4.91 -1.31 -9.85
CA THR A 52 4.10 -2.00 -8.85
C THR A 52 3.15 -1.07 -8.10
N ASP A 53 3.66 0.05 -7.61
CA ASP A 53 2.93 0.99 -6.78
C ASP A 53 3.38 2.43 -7.00
N LEU A 54 2.46 3.36 -6.77
CA LEU A 54 2.74 4.78 -6.75
C LEU A 54 2.14 5.40 -5.50
N TYR A 55 2.96 6.16 -4.77
CA TYR A 55 2.55 6.92 -3.60
C TYR A 55 2.89 8.39 -3.82
N ALA A 56 2.01 9.29 -3.41
CA ALA A 56 2.26 10.72 -3.39
C ALA A 56 1.55 11.33 -2.18
N PHE A 57 2.30 11.91 -1.27
CA PHE A 57 1.75 12.42 -0.01
C PHE A 57 2.54 13.61 0.53
N LYS A 58 1.83 14.43 1.32
CA LYS A 58 2.42 15.53 2.07
C LYS A 58 3.42 15.01 3.07
N ASP A 59 4.59 15.63 3.12
CA ASP A 59 5.61 15.25 4.10
C ASP A 59 5.10 15.47 5.54
N PRO A 60 5.14 14.44 6.40
CA PRO A 60 4.63 14.55 7.77
C PRO A 60 5.51 15.39 8.69
N ASN A 61 6.78 15.58 8.35
CA ASN A 61 7.76 16.30 9.16
C ASN A 61 8.06 17.71 8.62
N ASP A 62 7.87 17.93 7.31
CA ASP A 62 8.13 19.22 6.66
C ASP A 62 6.95 19.62 5.75
N SER A 63 6.11 20.50 6.26
CA SER A 63 4.89 20.94 5.56
C SER A 63 5.16 21.64 4.22
N SER A 64 6.41 21.97 3.90
CA SER A 64 6.81 22.58 2.62
C SER A 64 7.13 21.56 1.53
N LYS A 65 7.07 20.23 1.82
CA LYS A 65 7.51 19.18 0.93
C LYS A 65 6.45 18.14 0.63
N ILE A 66 6.65 17.45 -0.48
CA ILE A 66 5.88 16.29 -0.96
C ILE A 66 6.85 15.13 -1.15
N ASN A 67 6.40 13.91 -0.83
CA ASN A 67 7.08 12.67 -1.17
C ASN A 67 6.34 11.97 -2.31
N ILE A 68 7.10 11.48 -3.29
CA ILE A 68 6.60 10.64 -4.38
C ILE A 68 7.47 9.38 -4.39
N ILE A 69 6.84 8.21 -4.35
CA ILE A 69 7.53 6.92 -4.33
C ILE A 69 6.91 6.05 -5.41
N ALA A 70 7.70 5.59 -6.36
CA ALA A 70 7.30 4.65 -7.40
C ALA A 70 8.02 3.32 -7.20
N GLY A 71 7.27 2.24 -7.07
CA GLY A 71 7.77 0.87 -6.93
C GLY A 71 7.93 0.20 -8.29
N TYR A 72 8.94 -0.64 -8.41
CA TYR A 72 9.26 -1.45 -9.59
C TYR A 72 9.85 -2.80 -9.16
N VAL A 73 9.90 -3.76 -10.06
CA VAL A 73 10.48 -5.09 -9.82
C VAL A 73 9.72 -5.85 -8.71
N PRO A 74 8.55 -6.39 -9.04
CA PRO A 74 7.61 -6.97 -8.07
C PRO A 74 8.10 -8.26 -7.43
N ALA A 75 7.59 -8.51 -6.22
CA ALA A 75 7.64 -9.81 -5.53
C ALA A 75 9.06 -10.38 -5.36
N GLU A 76 10.03 -9.53 -5.08
CA GLU A 76 11.40 -9.96 -4.86
C GLU A 76 11.51 -10.83 -3.62
N LEU A 77 12.06 -12.02 -3.81
CA LEU A 77 12.41 -12.88 -2.70
C LEU A 77 13.66 -12.31 -1.98
N PRO A 78 13.66 -12.21 -0.65
CA PRO A 78 14.78 -11.61 0.07
C PRO A 78 16.07 -12.42 0.01
N GLN A 79 16.01 -13.72 -0.34
CA GLN A 79 17.19 -14.57 -0.46
C GLN A 79 18.13 -14.05 -1.55
N GLY A 80 19.29 -13.56 -1.15
CA GLY A 80 20.23 -12.84 -2.00
C GLY A 80 21.04 -13.66 -3.00
N GLY A 81 20.72 -14.91 -3.23
CA GLY A 81 21.38 -15.71 -4.24
C GLY A 81 20.68 -17.04 -4.48
N PRO A 82 20.53 -17.43 -5.73
CA PRO A 82 20.95 -16.76 -6.96
C PRO A 82 19.93 -15.75 -7.53
N ASN A 83 19.28 -14.97 -6.70
CA ASN A 83 18.39 -13.91 -7.13
C ASN A 83 19.20 -12.70 -7.61
N TYR A 84 18.87 -12.17 -8.79
CA TYR A 84 19.54 -11.06 -9.44
C TYR A 84 18.60 -9.87 -9.61
N PHE A 85 17.80 -9.58 -8.58
CA PHE A 85 16.89 -8.44 -8.59
C PHE A 85 17.68 -7.13 -8.58
N SER A 86 17.37 -6.26 -9.51
CA SER A 86 17.97 -4.93 -9.66
C SER A 86 17.23 -4.15 -10.74
N PHE A 87 17.32 -2.83 -10.74
CA PHE A 87 16.84 -2.03 -11.87
C PHE A 87 17.47 -2.47 -13.20
N GLY A 88 16.70 -2.38 -14.29
CA GLY A 88 17.15 -2.74 -15.64
C GLY A 88 17.99 -1.64 -16.29
N GLU A 89 19.10 -1.99 -16.97
CA GLU A 89 19.97 -1.02 -17.66
C GLU A 89 19.33 -0.45 -18.94
N ASN A 90 18.48 -1.20 -19.61
CA ASN A 90 17.85 -0.81 -20.89
C ASN A 90 16.40 -0.40 -20.71
N ILE A 91 16.09 0.20 -19.58
CA ILE A 91 14.76 0.69 -19.22
C ILE A 91 14.89 2.16 -18.84
N ARG A 92 13.92 2.96 -19.23
CA ARG A 92 13.66 4.27 -18.66
C ARG A 92 12.55 4.14 -17.65
N TYR A 93 12.81 4.57 -16.44
CA TYR A 93 11.81 4.72 -15.39
C TYR A 93 11.50 6.20 -15.27
N GLU A 94 10.24 6.56 -15.32
CA GLU A 94 9.84 7.96 -15.34
C GLU A 94 8.71 8.23 -14.34
N ILE A 95 8.81 9.37 -13.65
CA ILE A 95 7.76 9.92 -12.79
C ILE A 95 7.30 11.22 -13.43
N HIS A 96 6.02 11.31 -13.70
CA HIS A 96 5.38 12.36 -14.46
C HIS A 96 4.47 13.19 -13.56
N ILE A 97 4.48 14.50 -13.72
CA ILE A 97 3.69 15.43 -12.93
C ILE A 97 2.94 16.38 -13.85
N LYS A 98 1.64 16.46 -13.63
CA LYS A 98 0.73 17.43 -14.21
C LYS A 98 0.33 18.45 -13.17
N ASN A 99 0.58 19.74 -13.39
CA ASN A 99 0.23 20.83 -12.48
C ASN A 99 -0.47 22.01 -13.16
N ASN A 100 -0.56 22.01 -14.49
CA ASN A 100 -1.14 23.10 -15.26
C ASN A 100 -2.08 22.58 -16.35
N THR A 101 -3.36 22.90 -16.26
CA THR A 101 -4.38 22.47 -17.23
C THR A 101 -4.33 23.20 -18.56
N ALA A 102 -3.61 24.32 -18.64
CA ALA A 102 -3.44 25.08 -19.88
C ALA A 102 -2.39 24.47 -20.82
N THR A 103 -1.58 23.53 -20.33
CA THR A 103 -0.55 22.84 -21.11
C THR A 103 -1.05 21.46 -21.56
N THR A 104 -0.45 20.91 -22.61
CA THR A 104 -0.68 19.52 -23.05
C THR A 104 0.44 18.62 -22.54
N GLY A 105 0.11 17.38 -22.16
CA GLY A 105 1.08 16.42 -21.61
C GLY A 105 1.57 16.79 -20.21
N ASP A 106 2.71 16.23 -19.84
CA ASP A 106 3.31 16.42 -18.52
C ASP A 106 4.01 17.77 -18.40
N ASP A 107 3.90 18.38 -17.23
CA ASP A 107 4.56 19.66 -16.95
C ASP A 107 5.97 19.45 -16.37
N ILE A 108 6.17 18.38 -15.58
CA ILE A 108 7.47 17.98 -15.06
C ILE A 108 7.61 16.48 -15.26
N THR A 109 8.80 16.05 -15.74
CA THR A 109 9.14 14.62 -15.83
C THR A 109 10.50 14.38 -15.22
N TYR A 110 10.56 13.45 -14.27
CA TYR A 110 11.80 12.90 -13.73
C TYR A 110 12.09 11.57 -14.43
N ARG A 111 13.30 11.40 -14.96
CA ARG A 111 13.76 10.19 -15.65
C ARG A 111 14.95 9.58 -14.94
N PHE A 112 14.90 8.27 -14.77
CA PHE A 112 15.95 7.47 -14.15
C PHE A 112 16.44 6.41 -15.12
N THR A 113 17.77 6.30 -15.22
CA THR A 113 18.45 5.26 -15.97
C THR A 113 19.56 4.66 -15.11
N PHE A 114 19.79 3.36 -15.24
CA PHE A 114 20.69 2.61 -14.37
C PHE A 114 21.81 1.96 -15.16
N THR A 115 22.96 1.81 -14.52
CA THR A 115 24.13 1.08 -15.03
C THR A 115 24.63 0.11 -13.98
N LYS A 116 25.15 -1.05 -14.41
CA LYS A 116 25.65 -2.12 -13.54
C LYS A 116 27.10 -2.44 -13.79
N GLN A 117 27.80 -2.81 -12.74
CA GLN A 117 29.19 -3.25 -12.81
C GLN A 117 29.40 -4.49 -11.95
N ASN A 118 30.12 -5.48 -12.50
CA ASN A 118 30.63 -6.60 -11.73
C ASN A 118 32.10 -6.31 -11.33
N GLU A 119 32.35 -6.10 -10.02
CA GLU A 119 33.67 -5.82 -9.51
C GLU A 119 34.54 -7.10 -9.38
N ASP A 120 33.88 -8.26 -9.28
CA ASP A 120 34.53 -9.57 -9.22
C ASP A 120 33.72 -10.65 -9.96
N PRO A 121 33.80 -10.71 -11.31
CA PRO A 121 33.01 -11.67 -12.09
C PRO A 121 33.49 -13.12 -11.97
N SER A 122 34.53 -13.39 -11.18
CA SER A 122 35.11 -14.73 -11.01
C SER A 122 34.40 -15.55 -9.92
N THR A 123 33.46 -14.99 -9.19
CA THR A 123 32.73 -15.63 -8.10
C THR A 123 31.25 -15.75 -8.42
N PHE A 124 30.56 -16.70 -7.79
CA PHE A 124 29.10 -16.79 -7.85
C PHE A 124 28.39 -15.96 -6.76
N PHE A 125 29.14 -15.37 -5.84
CA PHE A 125 28.59 -14.49 -4.81
C PHE A 125 28.31 -13.08 -5.37
N ASN A 126 27.24 -12.45 -4.93
CA ASN A 126 27.00 -11.03 -5.22
C ASN A 126 28.01 -10.13 -4.51
N ILE A 127 28.44 -10.53 -3.30
CA ILE A 127 29.37 -9.74 -2.49
C ILE A 127 30.49 -10.66 -1.98
N ARG A 128 31.75 -10.23 -2.19
CA ARG A 128 32.94 -10.94 -1.72
C ARG A 128 34.14 -10.01 -1.53
N LEU A 129 34.78 -10.04 -0.34
CA LEU A 129 36.04 -9.35 -0.06
C LEU A 129 36.06 -7.86 -0.44
N GLY A 130 34.99 -7.15 -0.01
CA GLY A 130 34.82 -5.73 -0.26
C GLY A 130 34.37 -5.37 -1.68
N LYS A 131 34.08 -6.36 -2.53
CA LYS A 131 33.62 -6.17 -3.90
C LYS A 131 32.16 -6.60 -4.06
N GLU A 132 31.46 -5.87 -4.91
CA GLU A 132 30.05 -6.09 -5.23
C GLU A 132 29.89 -6.41 -6.72
N ASN A 133 29.14 -7.47 -7.02
CA ASN A 133 28.63 -7.77 -8.36
C ASN A 133 27.22 -7.22 -8.51
N LEU A 134 26.85 -6.83 -9.72
CA LEU A 134 25.63 -6.06 -10.00
C LEU A 134 25.60 -4.71 -9.26
N LYS A 135 26.76 -4.16 -8.90
CA LYS A 135 26.87 -2.83 -8.32
C LYS A 135 26.19 -1.82 -9.23
N THR A 136 25.11 -1.24 -8.74
CA THR A 136 24.23 -0.40 -9.54
C THR A 136 24.41 1.07 -9.18
N SER A 137 24.45 1.91 -10.20
CA SER A 137 24.39 3.36 -10.08
C SER A 137 23.34 3.93 -11.01
N TYR A 138 22.86 5.15 -10.73
CA TYR A 138 21.84 5.79 -11.54
C TYR A 138 22.19 7.22 -11.94
N THR A 139 21.58 7.64 -13.05
CA THR A 139 21.46 9.04 -13.46
C THR A 139 20.00 9.44 -13.35
N ALA A 140 19.74 10.56 -12.66
CA ALA A 140 18.44 11.20 -12.64
C ALA A 140 18.47 12.48 -13.46
N GLU A 141 17.45 12.67 -14.30
CA GLU A 141 17.25 13.81 -15.15
C GLU A 141 15.89 14.43 -14.92
N LYS A 142 15.76 15.74 -15.12
CA LYS A 142 14.49 16.49 -14.99
C LYS A 142 14.21 17.24 -16.28
N SER A 143 12.99 17.15 -16.79
CA SER A 143 12.45 17.97 -17.88
C SER A 143 11.29 18.80 -17.35
N ILE A 144 11.18 20.03 -17.81
CA ILE A 144 10.07 20.95 -17.51
C ILE A 144 9.37 21.30 -18.82
N SER A 145 8.04 21.19 -18.84
CA SER A 145 7.16 21.52 -19.97
C SER A 145 7.57 20.85 -21.28
N GLY A 146 8.00 19.58 -21.21
CA GLY A 146 8.45 18.82 -22.38
C GLY A 146 9.77 19.30 -23.00
N GLY A 147 10.53 20.15 -22.30
CA GLY A 147 11.84 20.63 -22.71
C GLY A 147 12.94 19.55 -22.66
N ALA A 148 14.17 19.96 -22.93
CA ALA A 148 15.32 19.06 -22.84
C ALA A 148 15.51 18.56 -21.40
N PHE A 149 15.91 17.30 -21.25
CA PHE A 149 16.28 16.73 -19.97
C PHE A 149 17.60 17.31 -19.47
N THR A 150 17.65 17.69 -18.20
CA THR A 150 18.83 18.16 -17.50
C THR A 150 19.18 17.17 -16.40
N THR A 151 20.43 16.74 -16.32
CA THR A 151 20.91 15.83 -15.28
C THR A 151 20.90 16.55 -13.93
N ILE A 152 20.22 15.97 -12.96
CA ILE A 152 20.11 16.46 -11.57
C ILE A 152 20.88 15.59 -10.57
N VAL A 153 21.12 14.31 -10.89
CA VAL A 153 21.99 13.38 -10.16
C VAL A 153 22.84 12.62 -11.17
N SER A 154 24.16 12.61 -10.97
CA SER A 154 25.10 11.77 -11.71
C SER A 154 25.71 10.74 -10.77
N ASN A 155 25.77 9.47 -11.19
CA ASN A 155 26.33 8.37 -10.42
C ASN A 155 25.72 8.24 -9.00
N GLY A 156 24.39 8.41 -8.88
CA GLY A 156 23.68 8.13 -7.64
C GLY A 156 23.87 6.65 -7.25
N ILE A 157 24.00 6.38 -5.98
CA ILE A 157 24.25 5.03 -5.44
C ILE A 157 22.95 4.28 -5.28
N VAL A 158 22.93 3.01 -5.68
CA VAL A 158 21.88 2.04 -5.33
C VAL A 158 22.49 1.06 -4.33
N PRO A 159 21.91 0.87 -3.13
CA PRO A 159 22.46 -0.09 -2.19
C PRO A 159 22.27 -1.53 -2.70
N PRO A 160 23.17 -2.46 -2.35
CA PRO A 160 23.02 -3.86 -2.75
C PRO A 160 21.80 -4.51 -2.14
N PRO A 161 21.34 -5.67 -2.65
CA PRO A 161 20.34 -6.49 -1.95
C PRO A 161 20.76 -6.83 -0.52
N ASN A 162 19.82 -6.85 0.43
CA ASN A 162 20.09 -7.21 1.83
C ASN A 162 20.28 -8.73 1.99
N ILE A 163 21.41 -9.24 1.54
CA ILE A 163 21.73 -10.68 1.48
C ILE A 163 21.81 -11.28 2.88
N GLY A 164 22.47 -10.58 3.81
CA GLY A 164 22.65 -11.02 5.17
C GLY A 164 23.91 -10.47 5.82
N PRO A 165 24.07 -10.62 7.16
CA PRO A 165 25.12 -9.94 7.93
C PRO A 165 26.54 -10.32 7.50
N ARG A 166 26.74 -11.54 6.99
CA ARG A 166 28.07 -11.95 6.52
C ARG A 166 28.47 -11.22 5.24
N SER A 167 27.54 -11.01 4.33
CA SER A 167 27.78 -10.25 3.09
C SER A 167 27.90 -8.75 3.35
N ILE A 168 27.10 -8.23 4.27
CA ILE A 168 27.00 -6.78 4.52
C ILE A 168 28.08 -6.33 5.53
N SER A 169 28.11 -6.93 6.73
CA SER A 169 28.84 -6.34 7.86
C SER A 169 30.18 -7.00 8.15
N SER A 170 30.49 -8.18 7.60
CA SER A 170 31.76 -8.83 7.88
C SER A 170 32.89 -8.34 6.95
N GLY A 171 34.13 -8.49 7.40
CA GLY A 171 35.32 -8.17 6.60
C GLY A 171 35.54 -9.07 5.36
N VAL A 172 34.81 -10.19 5.25
CA VAL A 172 34.78 -11.02 4.04
C VAL A 172 33.66 -10.62 3.08
N GLY A 173 32.74 -9.76 3.53
CA GLY A 173 31.72 -9.08 2.74
C GLY A 173 32.14 -7.65 2.41
N LEU A 174 31.22 -6.70 2.50
CA LEU A 174 31.47 -5.27 2.29
C LEU A 174 32.16 -4.59 3.47
N GLY A 175 32.04 -5.14 4.68
CA GLY A 175 32.53 -4.52 5.91
C GLY A 175 31.78 -3.26 6.31
N ALA A 176 30.54 -3.08 5.83
CA ALA A 176 29.66 -1.97 6.26
C ALA A 176 29.24 -2.16 7.73
N PRO A 177 28.97 -1.10 8.48
CA PRO A 177 28.46 -1.24 9.86
C PRO A 177 27.19 -2.10 9.94
N ASP A 178 26.21 -1.81 9.09
CA ASP A 178 24.93 -2.51 8.94
C ASP A 178 24.29 -2.13 7.59
N TYR A 179 23.15 -2.74 7.29
CA TYR A 179 22.41 -2.42 6.06
C TYR A 179 21.73 -1.04 6.13
N GLU A 180 21.28 -0.62 7.31
CA GLU A 180 20.71 0.70 7.55
C GLU A 180 21.66 1.82 7.11
N THR A 181 22.95 1.67 7.39
CA THR A 181 24.00 2.60 6.95
C THR A 181 24.10 2.66 5.42
N LEU A 182 24.04 1.51 4.73
CA LEU A 182 24.06 1.46 3.26
C LEU A 182 22.83 2.11 2.66
N PHE A 183 21.66 1.86 3.24
CA PHE A 183 20.38 2.44 2.82
C PHE A 183 20.40 3.97 2.95
N ASN A 184 20.82 4.48 4.10
CA ASN A 184 20.88 5.92 4.35
C ASN A 184 21.93 6.63 3.49
N ASN A 185 23.07 6.00 3.23
CA ASN A 185 24.13 6.53 2.36
C ASN A 185 23.71 6.61 0.88
N ALA A 186 22.68 5.89 0.47
CA ALA A 186 22.14 5.95 -0.88
C ALA A 186 21.18 7.14 -1.09
N ILE A 187 20.77 7.84 -0.04
CA ILE A 187 19.97 9.07 -0.16
C ILE A 187 20.88 10.18 -0.72
N THR A 188 20.53 10.68 -1.89
CA THR A 188 21.34 11.65 -2.65
C THR A 188 20.59 12.96 -2.79
N SER A 189 21.25 14.09 -2.52
CA SER A 189 20.71 15.42 -2.84
C SER A 189 20.93 15.75 -4.30
N ALA A 190 19.85 16.02 -5.03
CA ALA A 190 19.93 16.48 -6.41
C ALA A 190 20.44 17.93 -6.50
N THR A 191 20.98 18.31 -7.64
CA THR A 191 21.48 19.69 -7.89
C THR A 191 20.36 20.74 -7.87
N THR A 192 19.12 20.31 -8.02
CA THR A 192 17.89 21.13 -7.99
C THR A 192 17.17 21.11 -6.65
N GLY A 193 17.70 20.41 -5.64
CA GLY A 193 17.22 20.45 -4.26
C GLY A 193 16.37 19.27 -3.81
N GLU A 194 15.97 18.38 -4.70
CA GLU A 194 15.26 17.15 -4.35
C GLU A 194 16.17 16.19 -3.54
N GLN A 195 15.59 15.44 -2.59
CA GLN A 195 16.23 14.24 -2.08
C GLN A 195 15.77 13.05 -2.91
N VAL A 196 16.69 12.18 -3.25
CA VAL A 196 16.47 11.02 -4.13
C VAL A 196 16.98 9.76 -3.45
N TYR A 197 16.15 8.73 -3.42
CA TYR A 197 16.57 7.37 -3.08
C TYR A 197 16.17 6.43 -4.22
N CYS A 198 17.10 5.58 -4.67
CA CYS A 198 16.82 4.49 -5.59
C CYS A 198 17.42 3.21 -5.00
N GLY A 199 16.60 2.17 -4.81
CA GLY A 199 17.12 0.91 -4.27
C GLY A 199 16.05 -0.06 -3.81
N PRO A 200 16.48 -1.23 -3.31
CA PRO A 200 15.58 -2.21 -2.74
C PRO A 200 15.00 -1.71 -1.41
N ALA A 201 13.75 -2.05 -1.17
CA ALA A 201 13.00 -1.77 0.05
C ALA A 201 12.08 -2.95 0.37
N ASP A 202 11.55 -2.98 1.59
CA ASP A 202 10.36 -3.79 1.90
C ASP A 202 9.20 -3.32 1.02
N ASP A 203 8.41 -4.27 0.50
CA ASP A 203 7.24 -3.92 -0.30
C ASP A 203 6.18 -3.25 0.60
N PRO A 204 5.86 -1.96 0.39
CA PRO A 204 4.99 -1.24 1.31
C PRO A 204 3.50 -1.56 1.12
N PHE A 205 3.11 -2.24 0.06
CA PHE A 205 1.71 -2.62 -0.18
C PHE A 205 1.33 -3.87 0.61
N PHE A 206 0.07 -3.97 0.96
CA PHE A 206 -0.46 -5.06 1.76
C PHE A 206 -1.88 -5.42 1.31
N VAL A 207 -2.14 -6.70 1.05
CA VAL A 207 -3.44 -7.21 0.61
C VAL A 207 -3.47 -8.74 0.62
N ASP A 208 -4.65 -9.33 0.86
CA ASP A 208 -4.87 -10.77 0.64
C ASP A 208 -5.12 -11.05 -0.85
N LEU A 209 -4.02 -11.11 -1.62
CA LEU A 209 -4.07 -11.33 -3.07
C LEU A 209 -4.74 -12.63 -3.46
N GLY A 210 -4.39 -13.73 -2.75
CA GLY A 210 -4.97 -15.04 -3.01
C GLY A 210 -6.49 -15.05 -2.81
N GLY A 211 -6.98 -14.29 -1.83
CA GLY A 211 -8.43 -14.14 -1.60
C GLY A 211 -9.09 -13.24 -2.65
N ILE A 212 -8.54 -12.08 -2.93
CA ILE A 212 -9.13 -11.13 -3.90
C ILE A 212 -9.23 -11.74 -5.31
N PHE A 213 -8.16 -12.37 -5.80
CA PHE A 213 -8.13 -12.91 -7.15
C PHE A 213 -8.75 -14.32 -7.28
N ASP A 214 -9.18 -14.96 -6.18
CA ASP A 214 -10.07 -16.11 -6.21
C ASP A 214 -11.53 -15.65 -6.22
N LEU A 215 -11.92 -14.95 -7.28
CA LEU A 215 -13.27 -14.40 -7.51
C LEU A 215 -13.82 -13.57 -6.32
N GLY A 216 -12.97 -12.73 -5.72
CA GLY A 216 -13.39 -11.88 -4.61
C GLY A 216 -13.68 -12.63 -3.31
N GLN A 217 -13.15 -13.84 -3.15
CA GLN A 217 -13.24 -14.63 -1.92
C GLN A 217 -12.34 -14.02 -0.85
N THR A 218 -12.68 -12.85 -0.37
CA THR A 218 -11.97 -12.25 0.76
C THR A 218 -12.15 -13.14 2.00
N ARG A 219 -11.05 -13.34 2.71
CA ARG A 219 -11.00 -14.23 3.88
C ARG A 219 -11.23 -13.49 5.20
N ALA A 220 -11.80 -12.30 5.15
CA ALA A 220 -12.09 -11.46 6.31
C ALA A 220 -12.91 -12.23 7.36
N GLY A 221 -12.39 -12.30 8.57
CA GLY A 221 -13.01 -13.07 9.66
C GLY A 221 -12.75 -14.57 9.62
N GLY A 222 -12.04 -15.07 8.62
CA GLY A 222 -11.58 -16.46 8.55
C GLY A 222 -10.52 -16.80 9.61
N SER A 223 -10.31 -18.09 9.86
CA SER A 223 -9.32 -18.57 10.82
C SER A 223 -8.63 -19.84 10.29
N GLY A 224 -7.45 -20.14 10.82
CA GLY A 224 -6.69 -21.31 10.38
C GLY A 224 -6.23 -21.19 8.93
N VAL A 225 -6.59 -22.15 8.08
CA VAL A 225 -6.24 -22.17 6.65
C VAL A 225 -6.98 -21.08 5.85
N ASP A 226 -8.15 -20.67 6.35
CA ASP A 226 -8.99 -19.63 5.75
C ASP A 226 -8.75 -18.25 6.37
N ALA A 227 -7.71 -18.08 7.17
CA ALA A 227 -7.31 -16.76 7.67
C ALA A 227 -6.80 -15.89 6.51
N PRO A 228 -7.03 -14.56 6.55
CA PRO A 228 -6.43 -13.64 5.60
C PRO A 228 -4.91 -13.77 5.56
N LYS A 229 -4.33 -13.67 4.36
CA LYS A 229 -2.88 -13.79 4.14
C LYS A 229 -2.42 -12.63 3.29
N ASP A 230 -1.50 -11.87 3.84
CA ASP A 230 -0.82 -10.86 3.06
C ASP A 230 0.05 -11.52 1.99
N GLY A 231 -0.27 -11.27 0.73
CA GLY A 231 0.43 -11.82 -0.43
C GLY A 231 1.81 -11.20 -0.65
N LEU A 232 2.05 -10.02 -0.09
CA LEU A 232 3.30 -9.27 -0.22
C LEU A 232 4.20 -9.40 1.00
N LYS A 233 3.70 -10.05 2.04
CA LYS A 233 4.47 -10.32 3.24
C LYS A 233 5.83 -10.91 2.91
N CYS A 234 6.89 -10.30 3.48
CA CYS A 234 8.27 -10.74 3.29
C CYS A 234 8.77 -10.67 1.84
N LYS A 235 8.21 -9.80 1.05
CA LYS A 235 8.68 -9.47 -0.29
C LYS A 235 9.42 -8.15 -0.27
N ASN A 236 10.38 -8.02 -1.16
CA ASN A 236 11.03 -6.76 -1.44
C ASN A 236 10.58 -6.23 -2.80
N VAL A 237 10.87 -4.96 -3.02
CA VAL A 237 10.61 -4.22 -4.25
C VAL A 237 11.73 -3.22 -4.46
N HIS A 238 12.03 -2.84 -5.69
CA HIS A 238 12.90 -1.69 -5.96
C HIS A 238 12.07 -0.42 -6.04
N VAL A 239 12.49 0.64 -5.40
CA VAL A 239 11.77 1.91 -5.38
C VAL A 239 12.62 3.08 -5.85
N ILE A 240 11.95 4.05 -6.46
CA ILE A 240 12.45 5.39 -6.74
C ILE A 240 11.64 6.33 -5.87
N ALA A 241 12.29 6.95 -4.89
CA ALA A 241 11.65 7.90 -3.98
C ALA A 241 12.23 9.30 -4.18
N LEU A 242 11.33 10.29 -4.25
CA LEU A 242 11.62 11.71 -4.38
C LEU A 242 10.99 12.48 -3.24
N GLN A 243 11.75 13.35 -2.57
CA GLN A 243 11.21 14.39 -1.71
C GLN A 243 11.45 15.75 -2.36
N ILE A 244 10.39 16.51 -2.61
CA ILE A 244 10.39 17.69 -3.48
C ILE A 244 9.70 18.85 -2.75
N ASN A 245 10.24 20.07 -2.87
CA ASN A 245 9.57 21.25 -2.33
C ASN A 245 8.26 21.52 -3.09
N ILE A 246 7.23 21.92 -2.38
CA ILE A 246 5.92 22.28 -2.99
C ILE A 246 6.07 23.41 -4.00
N SER A 247 6.95 24.37 -3.74
CA SER A 247 7.20 25.49 -4.67
C SER A 247 7.74 25.02 -6.03
N ASP A 248 8.46 23.89 -6.08
CA ASP A 248 9.01 23.33 -7.32
C ASP A 248 7.98 22.53 -8.12
N LEU A 249 6.88 22.15 -7.46
CA LEU A 249 5.75 21.41 -8.04
C LEU A 249 4.55 22.31 -8.34
N GLN A 250 4.39 23.40 -7.62
CA GLN A 250 3.29 24.35 -7.84
C GLN A 250 3.55 25.19 -9.09
N LYS A 251 2.54 25.32 -9.95
CA LYS A 251 2.65 25.89 -11.32
C LYS A 251 3.27 27.30 -11.40
N ASP A 252 3.14 28.11 -10.35
CA ASP A 252 3.61 29.51 -10.28
C ASP A 252 4.77 29.69 -9.29
N GLY A 253 5.32 28.59 -8.74
CA GLY A 253 6.41 28.62 -7.75
C GLY A 253 6.00 29.08 -6.36
N LYS A 254 4.70 29.07 -6.01
CA LYS A 254 4.19 29.48 -4.70
C LYS A 254 4.51 28.46 -3.63
N THR A 255 4.83 28.94 -2.43
CA THR A 255 4.94 28.13 -1.23
C THR A 255 3.56 27.80 -0.66
N VAL A 256 3.45 26.74 0.16
CA VAL A 256 2.18 26.32 0.77
C VAL A 256 1.53 27.42 1.63
N SER A 257 2.32 28.29 2.25
CA SER A 257 1.80 29.44 3.03
C SER A 257 1.08 30.50 2.19
N GLN A 258 1.21 30.44 0.87
CA GLN A 258 0.53 31.32 -0.08
C GLN A 258 -0.78 30.71 -0.61
N ALA A 259 -1.12 29.50 -0.20
CA ALA A 259 -2.41 28.90 -0.50
C ALA A 259 -3.54 29.71 0.18
N THR A 260 -4.62 29.95 -0.56
CA THR A 260 -5.81 30.68 -0.06
C THR A 260 -6.45 29.92 1.11
N ASN A 261 -6.53 28.60 1.01
CA ASN A 261 -6.99 27.67 2.03
C ASN A 261 -6.68 26.23 1.57
N ILE A 262 -7.13 25.23 2.35
CA ILE A 262 -6.91 23.80 2.04
C ILE A 262 -7.59 23.30 0.77
N LEU A 263 -8.43 24.09 0.11
CA LEU A 263 -9.14 23.77 -1.14
C LEU A 263 -8.57 24.52 -2.36
N ASP A 264 -7.41 25.17 -2.22
CA ASP A 264 -6.82 25.96 -3.29
C ASP A 264 -6.44 25.07 -4.48
N SER A 265 -7.11 25.26 -5.61
CA SER A 265 -6.92 24.48 -6.83
C SER A 265 -5.54 24.67 -7.48
N ASP A 266 -4.86 25.79 -7.20
CA ASP A 266 -3.52 26.05 -7.71
C ASP A 266 -2.45 25.13 -7.09
N PHE A 267 -2.79 24.44 -6.02
CA PHE A 267 -1.93 23.47 -5.33
C PHE A 267 -2.24 22.01 -5.64
N VAL A 268 -3.08 21.74 -6.64
CA VAL A 268 -3.40 20.38 -7.07
C VAL A 268 -2.43 19.92 -8.16
N ILE A 269 -1.83 18.75 -7.95
CA ILE A 269 -1.01 18.07 -8.96
C ILE A 269 -1.60 16.69 -9.27
N GLY A 270 -1.31 16.18 -10.47
CA GLY A 270 -1.53 14.79 -10.85
C GLY A 270 -0.18 14.10 -11.06
N VAL A 271 -0.01 12.91 -10.48
CA VAL A 271 1.23 12.14 -10.55
C VAL A 271 0.95 10.78 -11.18
N TRP A 272 1.82 10.35 -12.07
CA TRP A 272 1.82 8.99 -12.59
C TRP A 272 3.25 8.52 -12.87
N ALA A 273 3.47 7.23 -12.95
CA ALA A 273 4.77 6.62 -13.19
C ALA A 273 4.72 5.70 -14.40
N SER A 274 5.85 5.49 -15.05
CA SER A 274 5.96 4.58 -16.18
C SER A 274 7.33 3.92 -16.29
N ALA A 275 7.37 2.83 -17.07
CA ALA A 275 8.60 2.24 -17.56
C ALA A 275 8.53 2.05 -19.07
N SER A 276 9.65 2.30 -19.74
CA SER A 276 9.77 2.19 -21.21
C SER A 276 10.98 1.36 -21.60
N ARG A 277 10.81 0.53 -22.64
CA ARG A 277 11.86 -0.28 -23.24
C ARG A 277 12.15 0.12 -24.68
N LYS A 278 13.34 -0.23 -25.17
CA LYS A 278 13.64 -0.21 -26.59
C LYS A 278 12.77 -1.20 -27.34
N GLN A 279 12.32 -0.86 -28.54
CA GLN A 279 11.40 -1.67 -29.37
C GLN A 279 11.94 -3.08 -29.68
N ILE A 280 13.25 -3.22 -29.82
CA ILE A 280 13.88 -4.47 -30.23
C ILE A 280 14.92 -4.89 -29.21
N ARG A 281 14.77 -6.09 -28.67
CA ARG A 281 15.76 -6.79 -27.86
C ARG A 281 16.26 -7.99 -28.67
N THR A 282 17.55 -8.05 -28.94
CA THR A 282 18.19 -9.14 -29.67
C THR A 282 19.09 -9.92 -28.72
N LEU A 283 18.88 -11.21 -28.59
CA LEU A 283 19.74 -12.11 -27.83
C LEU A 283 20.87 -12.61 -28.75
N ASN A 284 22.13 -12.40 -28.32
CA ASN A 284 23.30 -12.79 -29.08
C ASN A 284 23.80 -14.17 -28.62
N GLY A 285 24.44 -14.91 -29.51
CA GLY A 285 24.93 -16.26 -29.21
C GLY A 285 26.10 -16.31 -28.22
N ASP A 286 26.69 -15.18 -27.86
CA ASP A 286 27.77 -15.04 -26.87
C ASP A 286 27.24 -14.72 -25.45
N GLY A 287 25.92 -14.77 -25.25
CA GLY A 287 25.29 -14.48 -23.95
C GLY A 287 25.07 -13.00 -23.69
N THR A 288 25.32 -12.11 -24.66
CA THR A 288 25.01 -10.68 -24.58
C THR A 288 23.67 -10.37 -25.22
N GLU A 289 23.18 -9.15 -25.04
CA GLU A 289 21.99 -8.64 -25.72
C GLU A 289 22.22 -7.24 -26.28
N THR A 290 21.49 -6.91 -27.34
CA THR A 290 21.48 -5.57 -27.92
C THR A 290 20.07 -5.02 -27.94
N HIS A 291 19.94 -3.71 -27.72
CA HIS A 291 18.69 -2.99 -27.67
C HIS A 291 18.67 -1.86 -28.69
N SER A 292 17.65 -1.80 -29.56
CA SER A 292 17.55 -0.82 -30.64
C SER A 292 16.12 -0.32 -30.84
N GLY A 293 15.96 0.70 -31.68
CA GLY A 293 14.68 1.36 -31.92
C GLY A 293 14.37 2.46 -30.90
N SER A 294 13.17 3.02 -30.97
CA SER A 294 12.66 4.01 -30.03
C SER A 294 12.30 3.36 -28.69
N TYR A 295 12.19 4.17 -27.65
CA TYR A 295 11.57 3.70 -26.40
C TYR A 295 10.06 3.61 -26.58
N VAL A 296 9.47 2.55 -26.04
CA VAL A 296 8.03 2.28 -26.00
C VAL A 296 7.65 2.04 -24.55
N GLN A 297 6.61 2.69 -24.08
CA GLN A 297 6.06 2.46 -22.75
C GLN A 297 5.48 1.05 -22.66
N VAL A 298 5.82 0.33 -21.59
CA VAL A 298 5.39 -1.05 -21.37
C VAL A 298 4.68 -1.25 -20.03
N SER A 299 4.76 -0.27 -19.14
CA SER A 299 4.09 -0.26 -17.85
C SER A 299 3.79 1.18 -17.44
N ARG A 300 2.67 1.39 -16.75
CA ARG A 300 2.32 2.64 -16.09
C ARG A 300 1.43 2.43 -14.88
N LEU A 301 1.48 3.38 -13.96
CA LEU A 301 0.60 3.44 -12.81
C LEU A 301 0.28 4.90 -12.45
N GLY A 302 -0.98 5.18 -12.18
CA GLY A 302 -1.46 6.41 -11.58
C GLY A 302 -2.19 6.11 -10.27
N MET A 303 -3.51 5.92 -10.35
CA MET A 303 -4.32 5.47 -9.22
C MET A 303 -4.02 3.99 -8.91
N PRO A 304 -4.02 3.59 -7.63
CA PRO A 304 -3.83 2.19 -7.27
C PRO A 304 -4.95 1.32 -7.83
N LEU A 305 -4.65 0.04 -8.04
CA LEU A 305 -5.58 -1.03 -8.42
C LEU A 305 -6.36 -0.82 -9.74
N THR A 306 -6.07 0.24 -10.50
CA THR A 306 -6.76 0.50 -11.76
C THR A 306 -6.56 -0.63 -12.77
N ASN A 307 -5.31 -0.95 -13.09
CA ASN A 307 -5.02 -2.01 -14.07
C ASN A 307 -5.31 -3.40 -13.50
N GLU A 308 -5.20 -3.59 -12.19
CA GLU A 308 -5.42 -4.86 -11.51
C GLU A 308 -6.89 -5.27 -11.45
N ALA A 309 -7.78 -4.33 -11.06
CA ALA A 309 -9.16 -4.64 -10.68
C ALA A 309 -10.24 -3.94 -11.50
N VAL A 310 -9.88 -2.92 -12.31
CA VAL A 310 -10.84 -2.16 -13.12
C VAL A 310 -10.72 -2.50 -14.59
N ILE A 311 -9.50 -2.54 -15.14
CA ILE A 311 -9.26 -2.82 -16.56
C ILE A 311 -9.35 -4.32 -16.82
N PRO A 312 -10.17 -4.78 -17.78
CA PRO A 312 -10.29 -6.19 -18.09
C PRO A 312 -9.01 -6.77 -18.71
N ILE A 313 -8.77 -8.07 -18.52
CA ILE A 313 -7.53 -8.74 -18.90
C ILE A 313 -7.15 -8.55 -20.38
N GLY A 314 -8.12 -8.43 -21.27
CA GLY A 314 -7.87 -8.23 -22.70
C GLY A 314 -7.35 -6.83 -23.07
N GLU A 315 -7.46 -5.85 -22.17
CA GLU A 315 -7.11 -4.46 -22.40
C GLU A 315 -5.90 -4.00 -21.56
N LYS A 316 -5.45 -4.80 -20.59
CA LYS A 316 -4.40 -4.43 -19.62
C LYS A 316 -3.06 -4.05 -20.26
N ASP A 317 -2.58 -4.81 -21.24
CA ASP A 317 -1.35 -4.50 -21.95
C ASP A 317 -1.48 -3.24 -22.82
N TYR A 318 -2.67 -3.03 -23.40
CA TYR A 318 -2.95 -1.80 -24.15
C TYR A 318 -3.02 -0.59 -23.23
N TRP A 319 -3.64 -0.73 -22.06
CA TRP A 319 -3.59 0.28 -21.00
C TRP A 319 -2.16 0.68 -20.66
N ASN A 320 -1.27 -0.28 -20.43
CA ASN A 320 0.14 -0.04 -20.10
C ASN A 320 0.92 0.68 -21.21
N ALA A 321 0.51 0.52 -22.46
CA ALA A 321 1.17 1.13 -23.62
C ALA A 321 0.77 2.59 -23.85
N LEU A 322 -0.31 3.08 -23.21
CA LEU A 322 -0.87 4.42 -23.40
C LEU A 322 -0.51 5.35 -22.25
N THR A 323 -0.57 6.66 -22.52
CA THR A 323 -0.49 7.67 -21.47
C THR A 323 -1.88 7.96 -20.88
N PRO A 324 -1.99 8.49 -19.64
CA PRO A 324 -3.28 8.86 -19.04
C PRO A 324 -4.15 9.78 -19.90
N TYR A 325 -3.54 10.59 -20.74
CA TYR A 325 -4.25 11.55 -21.61
C TYR A 325 -5.14 10.90 -22.68
N GLN A 326 -5.02 9.58 -22.87
CA GLN A 326 -5.79 8.79 -23.84
C GLN A 326 -6.94 8.01 -23.20
N ASP A 327 -7.03 7.96 -21.88
CA ASP A 327 -7.93 7.08 -21.13
C ASP A 327 -9.40 7.39 -21.33
N SER A 328 -9.79 8.68 -21.34
CA SER A 328 -11.19 9.11 -21.33
C SER A 328 -12.02 8.63 -22.53
N THR A 329 -11.38 8.29 -23.64
CA THR A 329 -12.05 7.82 -24.85
C THR A 329 -12.09 6.30 -24.97
N LEU A 330 -11.30 5.58 -24.19
CA LEU A 330 -11.09 4.15 -24.35
C LEU A 330 -11.59 3.35 -23.13
N PHE A 331 -11.33 3.84 -21.91
CA PHE A 331 -11.51 3.04 -20.70
C PHE A 331 -12.53 3.60 -19.70
N ASP A 332 -13.12 4.76 -19.94
CA ASP A 332 -14.05 5.39 -18.99
C ASP A 332 -15.27 4.54 -18.66
N GLU A 333 -15.65 3.63 -19.54
CA GLU A 333 -16.75 2.67 -19.32
C GLU A 333 -16.52 1.79 -18.10
N TYR A 334 -15.29 1.33 -17.90
CA TYR A 334 -14.96 0.42 -16.80
C TYR A 334 -15.07 1.08 -15.42
N PHE A 335 -14.91 2.39 -15.35
CA PHE A 335 -15.15 3.16 -14.11
C PHE A 335 -16.64 3.47 -13.92
N CYS A 336 -17.36 3.71 -15.01
CA CYS A 336 -18.78 4.05 -14.95
C CYS A 336 -19.68 2.84 -14.67
N ASN A 337 -19.24 1.65 -15.05
CA ASN A 337 -19.89 0.36 -14.85
C ASN A 337 -18.87 -0.68 -14.33
N PRO A 338 -18.32 -0.50 -13.13
CA PRO A 338 -17.22 -1.34 -12.65
C PRO A 338 -17.64 -2.80 -12.53
N GLU A 339 -16.80 -3.73 -13.00
CA GLU A 339 -17.05 -5.16 -12.87
C GLU A 339 -17.30 -5.58 -11.42
N LEU A 340 -16.53 -5.04 -10.48
CA LEU A 340 -16.69 -5.28 -9.04
C LEU A 340 -18.12 -4.96 -8.55
N GLY A 341 -18.80 -3.99 -9.16
CA GLY A 341 -20.20 -3.68 -8.86
C GLY A 341 -21.15 -4.85 -9.11
N LEU A 342 -20.88 -5.70 -10.11
CA LEU A 342 -21.67 -6.89 -10.40
C LEU A 342 -21.55 -7.95 -9.29
N TYR A 343 -20.39 -8.01 -8.62
CA TYR A 343 -20.13 -8.95 -7.53
C TYR A 343 -20.67 -8.48 -6.18
N MET A 344 -21.06 -7.22 -6.07
CA MET A 344 -21.73 -6.62 -4.91
C MET A 344 -23.24 -6.55 -5.08
N ASP A 345 -23.77 -6.85 -6.25
CA ASP A 345 -25.18 -6.77 -6.60
C ASP A 345 -25.84 -8.16 -6.62
N THR A 346 -26.78 -8.40 -5.73
CA THR A 346 -27.50 -9.68 -5.62
C THR A 346 -28.40 -9.98 -6.81
N SER A 347 -28.74 -8.99 -7.64
CA SER A 347 -29.45 -9.18 -8.91
C SER A 347 -28.54 -9.68 -10.04
N PHE A 348 -27.22 -9.66 -9.83
CA PHE A 348 -26.19 -10.21 -10.73
C PHE A 348 -25.43 -11.35 -10.02
N PHE A 349 -24.15 -11.18 -9.72
CA PHE A 349 -23.29 -12.23 -9.17
C PHE A 349 -23.08 -12.15 -7.65
N GLY A 350 -23.68 -11.16 -6.97
CA GLY A 350 -23.42 -10.91 -5.54
C GLY A 350 -23.76 -12.08 -4.62
N ALA A 351 -24.77 -12.89 -4.98
CA ALA A 351 -25.10 -14.11 -4.22
C ALA A 351 -24.03 -15.19 -4.29
N ALA A 352 -23.23 -15.22 -5.37
CA ALA A 352 -22.16 -16.18 -5.58
C ALA A 352 -20.83 -15.74 -4.92
N ILE A 353 -20.72 -14.47 -4.50
CA ILE A 353 -19.48 -13.88 -3.94
C ILE A 353 -19.74 -13.42 -2.48
N PRO A 354 -19.85 -14.34 -1.53
CA PRO A 354 -20.19 -14.00 -0.14
C PRO A 354 -19.14 -13.14 0.56
N GLY A 355 -17.89 -13.16 0.11
CA GLY A 355 -16.82 -12.31 0.64
C GLY A 355 -17.11 -10.81 0.53
N LEU A 356 -17.89 -10.39 -0.47
CA LEU A 356 -18.28 -9.00 -0.70
C LEU A 356 -19.70 -8.66 -0.22
N ALA A 357 -20.37 -9.56 0.50
CA ALA A 357 -21.78 -9.40 0.88
C ALA A 357 -22.09 -8.15 1.73
N LYS A 358 -21.10 -7.63 2.49
CA LYS A 358 -21.23 -6.37 3.23
C LYS A 358 -21.21 -5.12 2.35
N LEU A 359 -20.62 -5.23 1.15
CA LEU A 359 -20.42 -4.13 0.20
C LEU A 359 -21.57 -4.06 -0.81
N ARG A 360 -22.80 -4.13 -0.34
CA ARG A 360 -23.94 -4.08 -1.22
C ARG A 360 -24.02 -2.77 -1.99
N ILE A 361 -24.15 -2.87 -3.33
CA ILE A 361 -24.32 -1.71 -4.21
C ILE A 361 -25.63 -0.96 -3.93
N GLN A 362 -25.62 0.38 -4.04
CA GLN A 362 -26.82 1.21 -3.90
C GLN A 362 -27.73 1.05 -5.12
N ARG A 363 -29.00 0.61 -4.89
CA ARG A 363 -29.97 0.37 -5.96
C ARG A 363 -31.15 1.34 -5.98
N ALA A 364 -31.59 1.82 -4.87
CA ALA A 364 -32.77 2.66 -4.78
C ALA A 364 -32.55 3.84 -3.82
N SER A 365 -31.45 4.57 -4.00
CA SER A 365 -31.10 5.68 -3.13
C SER A 365 -32.23 6.72 -3.08
N PRO A 366 -32.92 6.89 -1.95
CA PRO A 366 -34.02 7.82 -1.84
C PRO A 366 -33.50 9.26 -1.77
N THR A 367 -33.98 10.11 -2.65
CA THR A 367 -33.67 11.53 -2.68
C THR A 367 -34.94 12.36 -2.80
N VAL A 368 -34.82 13.69 -2.61
CA VAL A 368 -35.93 14.61 -2.88
C VAL A 368 -36.30 14.66 -4.37
N LEU A 369 -35.48 14.09 -5.24
CA LEU A 369 -35.65 13.97 -6.69
C LEU A 369 -36.29 12.63 -7.11
N GLY A 370 -36.61 11.76 -6.15
CA GLY A 370 -37.05 10.39 -6.36
C GLY A 370 -35.93 9.37 -6.11
N ASN A 371 -36.26 8.11 -6.31
CA ASN A 371 -35.28 7.03 -6.16
C ASN A 371 -34.32 7.00 -7.36
N VAL A 372 -33.03 6.84 -7.10
CA VAL A 372 -31.98 6.70 -8.10
C VAL A 372 -31.24 5.39 -7.89
N ASP A 373 -30.89 4.72 -8.98
CA ASP A 373 -30.24 3.41 -8.99
C ASP A 373 -28.82 3.55 -9.55
N PHE A 374 -27.81 3.18 -8.72
CA PHE A 374 -26.39 3.22 -9.06
C PHE A 374 -25.82 1.86 -9.46
N GLY A 375 -26.64 0.83 -9.63
CA GLY A 375 -26.24 -0.45 -10.19
C GLY A 375 -25.80 -0.33 -11.64
N ASN A 376 -24.93 -1.23 -12.09
CA ASN A 376 -24.39 -1.22 -13.45
C ASN A 376 -25.52 -1.19 -14.50
N SER A 377 -25.29 -0.43 -15.56
CA SER A 377 -26.23 -0.20 -16.68
C SER A 377 -27.51 0.58 -16.33
N HIS A 378 -27.63 1.08 -15.10
CA HIS A 378 -28.70 2.02 -14.72
C HIS A 378 -28.30 3.47 -14.99
N ASP A 379 -29.19 4.39 -14.78
CA ASP A 379 -29.01 5.78 -15.16
C ASP A 379 -28.43 6.70 -14.07
N GLY A 380 -28.37 6.23 -12.79
CA GLY A 380 -27.90 7.05 -11.67
C GLY A 380 -28.61 8.42 -11.63
N LEU A 381 -27.81 9.50 -11.66
CA LEU A 381 -28.34 10.88 -11.67
C LEU A 381 -28.61 11.43 -13.08
N TYR A 382 -28.62 10.62 -14.15
CA TYR A 382 -28.83 11.09 -15.51
C TYR A 382 -30.15 11.85 -15.70
N VAL A 383 -31.20 11.59 -14.88
CA VAL A 383 -32.44 12.36 -14.86
C VAL A 383 -32.23 13.88 -14.68
N LEU A 384 -31.06 14.28 -14.14
CA LEU A 384 -30.67 15.68 -13.96
C LEU A 384 -29.97 16.29 -15.18
N TYR A 385 -29.70 15.52 -16.23
CA TYR A 385 -29.01 16.02 -17.42
C TYR A 385 -29.83 17.15 -18.08
N GLY A 386 -29.21 18.33 -18.20
CA GLY A 386 -29.88 19.51 -18.75
C GLY A 386 -30.95 20.14 -17.84
N ASN A 387 -31.11 19.69 -16.61
CA ASN A 387 -32.06 20.27 -15.67
C ASN A 387 -31.55 21.63 -15.16
N ALA A 388 -32.40 22.66 -15.22
CA ALA A 388 -32.05 24.02 -14.77
C ALA A 388 -31.63 24.06 -13.26
N ALA A 389 -32.10 23.12 -12.44
CA ALA A 389 -31.72 23.04 -11.03
C ALA A 389 -30.23 22.70 -10.81
N THR A 390 -29.51 22.19 -11.81
CA THR A 390 -28.08 21.89 -11.72
C THR A 390 -27.20 23.13 -11.91
N ALA A 391 -27.76 24.27 -12.32
CA ALA A 391 -27.01 25.49 -12.59
C ALA A 391 -26.11 25.88 -11.40
N GLY A 392 -24.82 26.15 -11.70
CA GLY A 392 -23.82 26.51 -10.69
C GLY A 392 -23.29 25.35 -9.85
N THR A 393 -23.72 24.11 -10.12
CA THR A 393 -23.15 22.90 -9.49
C THR A 393 -22.20 22.19 -10.43
N ALA A 394 -21.45 21.19 -9.96
CA ALA A 394 -20.61 20.35 -10.82
C ALA A 394 -21.44 19.57 -11.87
N LEU A 395 -22.73 19.37 -11.61
CA LEU A 395 -23.66 18.68 -12.51
C LEU A 395 -24.26 19.58 -13.61
N ASP A 396 -23.94 20.87 -13.61
CA ASP A 396 -24.32 21.77 -14.71
C ASP A 396 -23.64 21.31 -16.01
N THR A 397 -24.40 21.08 -17.05
CA THR A 397 -23.90 20.65 -18.35
C THR A 397 -22.96 21.66 -19.02
N ASN A 398 -23.02 22.93 -18.60
CA ASN A 398 -22.06 23.96 -19.02
C ASN A 398 -20.72 23.89 -18.25
N ILE A 399 -20.67 23.13 -17.15
CA ILE A 399 -19.46 22.89 -16.36
C ILE A 399 -18.98 21.44 -16.63
N PHE A 400 -19.34 20.48 -15.75
CA PHE A 400 -18.87 19.09 -15.86
C PHE A 400 -20.02 18.09 -16.06
N GLY A 401 -21.28 18.52 -16.00
CA GLY A 401 -22.46 17.65 -16.01
C GLY A 401 -22.51 16.71 -17.22
N LYS A 402 -22.00 17.12 -18.39
CA LYS A 402 -21.92 16.27 -19.58
C LYS A 402 -21.03 15.00 -19.40
N TYR A 403 -20.10 15.02 -18.45
CA TYR A 403 -19.22 13.88 -18.10
C TYR A 403 -19.74 13.10 -16.90
N LEU A 404 -20.44 13.77 -15.98
CA LEU A 404 -20.91 13.23 -14.72
C LEU A 404 -22.33 12.65 -14.79
N LEU A 405 -23.14 13.11 -15.77
CA LEU A 405 -24.54 12.70 -15.96
C LEU A 405 -24.65 11.98 -17.31
N ARG A 406 -24.45 10.66 -17.29
CA ARG A 406 -24.38 9.84 -18.52
C ARG A 406 -25.37 8.70 -18.45
N GLN A 407 -26.15 8.55 -19.52
CA GLN A 407 -27.15 7.48 -19.63
C GLN A 407 -26.48 6.08 -19.61
N GLY A 408 -27.02 5.17 -18.80
CA GLY A 408 -26.48 3.83 -18.64
C GLY A 408 -25.10 3.76 -17.96
N LYS A 409 -24.63 4.88 -17.37
CA LYS A 409 -23.33 5.00 -16.72
C LYS A 409 -23.46 5.59 -15.32
N PRO A 410 -24.06 4.87 -14.38
CA PRO A 410 -24.50 5.40 -13.08
C PRO A 410 -23.37 5.94 -12.22
N ARG A 411 -22.18 5.31 -12.30
CA ARG A 411 -21.03 5.64 -11.48
C ARG A 411 -20.13 6.72 -12.11
N SER A 412 -20.58 7.34 -13.23
CA SER A 412 -19.92 8.53 -13.78
C SER A 412 -19.94 9.73 -12.84
N VAL A 413 -20.85 9.74 -11.85
CA VAL A 413 -20.97 10.84 -10.87
C VAL A 413 -19.99 10.74 -9.72
N ASP A 414 -19.49 9.55 -9.39
CA ASP A 414 -18.60 9.35 -8.22
C ASP A 414 -17.27 8.66 -8.56
N LEU A 415 -17.29 7.47 -9.16
CA LEU A 415 -16.05 6.75 -9.44
C LEU A 415 -15.23 7.42 -10.55
N LEU A 416 -15.87 7.84 -11.63
CA LEU A 416 -15.14 8.49 -12.73
C LEU A 416 -14.34 9.72 -12.27
N PRO A 417 -14.88 10.68 -11.51
CA PRO A 417 -14.08 11.79 -11.02
C PRO A 417 -12.98 11.38 -10.04
N ILE A 418 -13.19 10.40 -9.18
CA ILE A 418 -12.15 9.92 -8.27
C ILE A 418 -10.89 9.50 -9.05
N PHE A 419 -11.07 8.73 -10.12
CA PHE A 419 -9.95 8.19 -10.91
C PHE A 419 -9.44 9.15 -12.02
N TYR A 420 -10.32 9.94 -12.65
CA TYR A 420 -9.96 10.62 -13.90
C TYR A 420 -9.80 12.14 -13.82
N THR A 421 -10.39 12.81 -12.85
CA THR A 421 -10.30 14.28 -12.78
C THR A 421 -9.97 14.81 -11.40
N GLY A 422 -10.09 13.97 -10.37
CA GLY A 422 -10.23 14.44 -9.01
C GLY A 422 -11.62 15.03 -8.73
N VAL A 423 -11.88 15.32 -7.47
CA VAL A 423 -13.17 15.76 -6.95
C VAL A 423 -13.14 17.27 -6.71
N PRO A 424 -14.01 18.08 -7.38
CA PRO A 424 -14.08 19.51 -7.15
C PRO A 424 -14.85 19.86 -5.87
N ASN A 425 -14.55 20.98 -5.24
CA ASN A 425 -15.34 21.50 -4.11
C ASN A 425 -16.59 22.26 -4.61
N LEU A 426 -17.50 21.56 -5.25
CA LEU A 426 -18.79 22.08 -5.73
C LEU A 426 -19.89 21.08 -5.36
N ALA A 427 -21.15 21.54 -5.19
CA ALA A 427 -22.24 20.57 -5.05
C ALA A 427 -22.30 19.67 -6.32
N PRO A 428 -22.48 18.36 -6.19
CA PRO A 428 -22.80 17.61 -4.99
C PRO A 428 -21.62 17.24 -4.09
N TYR A 429 -20.38 17.46 -4.52
CA TYR A 429 -19.14 16.94 -3.90
C TYR A 429 -18.73 17.57 -2.56
N GLN A 430 -19.63 18.30 -1.93
CA GLN A 430 -19.49 18.73 -0.54
C GLN A 430 -20.13 17.71 0.39
N LEU A 431 -19.61 17.57 1.63
CA LEU A 431 -20.18 16.63 2.59
C LEU A 431 -21.67 16.92 2.83
N ALA A 432 -22.41 15.87 3.15
CA ALA A 432 -23.83 15.96 3.45
C ALA A 432 -24.16 16.78 4.70
N THR A 433 -23.15 17.15 5.50
CA THR A 433 -23.31 18.09 6.62
C THR A 433 -23.93 19.40 6.15
N GLY A 434 -25.10 19.74 6.70
CA GLY A 434 -25.85 20.95 6.33
C GLY A 434 -26.72 20.82 5.07
N LYS A 435 -26.66 19.72 4.33
CA LYS A 435 -27.56 19.47 3.19
C LYS A 435 -28.97 19.16 3.67
N THR A 436 -29.96 19.65 2.92
CA THR A 436 -31.34 19.18 3.10
C THR A 436 -31.39 17.70 2.75
N ALA A 437 -32.02 16.91 3.63
CA ALA A 437 -32.06 15.46 3.55
C ALA A 437 -32.37 14.94 2.12
N GLY A 438 -31.48 14.17 1.54
CA GLY A 438 -31.63 13.57 0.23
C GLY A 438 -31.53 14.53 -0.98
N ASN A 439 -31.12 15.78 -0.81
CA ASN A 439 -30.93 16.69 -1.94
C ASN A 439 -29.45 16.79 -2.35
N PRO A 440 -29.02 16.11 -3.44
CA PRO A 440 -27.63 16.15 -3.89
C PRO A 440 -27.18 17.51 -4.43
N LEU A 441 -28.13 18.35 -4.84
CA LEU A 441 -27.84 19.68 -5.42
C LEU A 441 -27.68 20.78 -4.37
N SER A 442 -28.07 20.52 -3.10
CA SER A 442 -27.89 21.53 -2.04
C SER A 442 -26.41 21.65 -1.68
N ALA A 443 -26.01 22.87 -1.28
CA ALA A 443 -24.70 23.10 -0.71
C ALA A 443 -24.56 22.33 0.61
N GLY A 444 -23.37 21.81 0.83
CA GLY A 444 -22.97 21.12 2.06
C GLY A 444 -21.70 21.71 2.63
N LYS A 445 -21.03 20.98 3.54
CA LYS A 445 -19.76 21.38 4.10
C LYS A 445 -18.65 21.28 3.03
N PRO A 446 -17.91 22.36 2.73
CA PRO A 446 -16.70 22.26 1.92
C PRO A 446 -15.75 21.21 2.49
N PHE A 447 -15.26 20.32 1.63
CA PHE A 447 -14.55 19.14 2.14
C PHE A 447 -13.24 18.85 1.39
N ILE A 448 -13.31 18.48 0.12
CA ILE A 448 -12.14 18.15 -0.69
C ILE A 448 -12.10 18.98 -1.96
N ASN A 449 -10.91 19.31 -2.42
CA ASN A 449 -10.64 19.74 -3.77
C ASN A 449 -9.28 19.19 -4.20
N ASN A 450 -9.27 18.04 -4.86
CA ASN A 450 -8.11 17.54 -5.59
C ASN A 450 -8.36 17.54 -7.10
N PHE A 451 -9.27 18.42 -7.55
CA PHE A 451 -9.70 18.50 -8.93
C PHE A 451 -8.61 19.08 -9.83
N LEU A 452 -8.22 18.30 -10.82
CA LEU A 452 -7.35 18.68 -11.91
C LEU A 452 -8.03 18.18 -13.20
N PRO A 453 -8.72 19.04 -13.96
CA PRO A 453 -9.59 18.66 -15.09
C PRO A 453 -8.82 18.24 -16.35
N THR A 454 -7.72 17.53 -16.17
CA THR A 454 -7.03 16.78 -17.22
C THR A 454 -7.49 15.34 -17.08
N PHE A 455 -8.26 14.85 -18.04
CA PHE A 455 -8.76 13.48 -18.00
C PHE A 455 -7.63 12.46 -18.04
N GLY A 456 -7.74 11.44 -17.23
CA GLY A 456 -6.90 10.27 -17.23
C GLY A 456 -6.45 9.82 -15.85
N ASP A 457 -5.95 8.60 -15.78
CA ASP A 457 -5.51 7.93 -14.57
C ASP A 457 -4.23 8.57 -14.00
N MET A 458 -4.41 9.39 -12.99
CA MET A 458 -3.35 10.07 -12.24
C MET A 458 -3.71 10.10 -10.76
N LEU A 459 -2.74 9.88 -9.89
CA LEU A 459 -2.89 10.11 -8.46
C LEU A 459 -2.88 11.61 -8.19
N ARG A 460 -4.03 12.16 -7.82
CA ARG A 460 -4.20 13.61 -7.61
C ARG A 460 -4.00 13.97 -6.16
N LEU A 461 -3.16 14.97 -5.92
CA LEU A 461 -2.81 15.46 -4.60
C LEU A 461 -2.99 16.98 -4.52
N ASN A 462 -3.81 17.44 -3.57
CA ASN A 462 -3.84 18.83 -3.16
C ASN A 462 -2.79 19.07 -2.08
N MET A 463 -1.71 19.72 -2.46
CA MET A 463 -0.55 19.99 -1.61
C MET A 463 -0.81 21.03 -0.51
N ALA A 464 -1.94 21.77 -0.56
CA ALA A 464 -2.33 22.73 0.46
C ALA A 464 -2.92 22.05 1.71
N VAL A 465 -3.37 20.80 1.60
CA VAL A 465 -3.92 20.03 2.74
C VAL A 465 -2.78 19.67 3.70
N PRO A 466 -2.90 19.97 5.01
CA PRO A 466 -1.90 19.56 6.00
C PRO A 466 -1.85 18.06 6.18
N ALA A 467 -0.65 17.51 6.42
CA ALA A 467 -0.50 16.11 6.81
C ALA A 467 -1.15 15.85 8.18
N THR A 468 -1.85 14.75 8.32
CA THR A 468 -2.34 14.25 9.61
C THR A 468 -1.18 13.57 10.34
N PRO A 469 -0.85 14.02 11.58
CA PRO A 469 0.25 13.42 12.32
C PRO A 469 0.03 11.92 12.56
N ARG A 470 1.05 11.10 12.25
CA ARG A 470 0.99 9.63 12.35
C ARG A 470 0.73 9.13 13.78
N ASN A 471 1.08 9.90 14.78
CA ASN A 471 0.83 9.62 16.20
C ASN A 471 -0.48 10.21 16.72
N SER A 472 -1.30 10.83 15.87
CA SER A 472 -2.62 11.34 16.26
C SER A 472 -3.59 10.19 16.51
N PRO A 473 -4.43 10.25 17.54
CA PRO A 473 -5.51 9.28 17.76
C PRO A 473 -6.58 9.32 16.65
N ASP A 474 -6.62 10.37 15.86
CA ASP A 474 -7.53 10.54 14.74
C ASP A 474 -6.91 10.03 13.41
N PHE A 475 -5.62 9.65 13.39
CA PHE A 475 -5.00 9.07 12.19
C PHE A 475 -5.64 7.73 11.82
N SER A 476 -5.89 7.53 10.53
CA SER A 476 -6.50 6.30 10.01
C SER A 476 -5.97 5.97 8.62
N SER A 477 -5.75 4.69 8.37
CA SER A 477 -5.44 4.15 7.03
C SER A 477 -6.62 4.21 6.05
N LEU A 478 -7.81 4.64 6.50
CA LEU A 478 -8.98 4.79 5.63
C LEU A 478 -9.07 6.17 4.95
N GLY A 479 -8.03 6.99 5.02
CA GLY A 479 -7.92 8.23 4.27
C GLY A 479 -9.19 9.09 4.29
N ILE A 480 -9.64 9.52 3.12
CA ILE A 480 -10.82 10.38 2.95
C ILE A 480 -12.13 9.73 3.48
N VAL A 481 -12.24 8.41 3.51
CA VAL A 481 -13.43 7.75 4.08
C VAL A 481 -13.53 8.08 5.57
N GLN A 482 -12.43 7.98 6.32
CA GLN A 482 -12.42 8.37 7.74
C GLN A 482 -12.66 9.87 7.93
N ALA A 483 -12.06 10.72 7.11
CA ALA A 483 -12.30 12.15 7.18
C ALA A 483 -13.79 12.50 6.94
N ALA A 484 -14.44 11.83 5.98
CA ALA A 484 -15.87 12.00 5.72
C ALA A 484 -16.73 11.53 6.91
N VAL A 485 -16.41 10.39 7.52
CA VAL A 485 -17.08 9.90 8.72
C VAL A 485 -16.97 10.91 9.86
N LEU A 486 -15.76 11.41 10.14
CA LEU A 486 -15.55 12.44 11.16
C LEU A 486 -16.33 13.73 10.84
N GLY A 487 -16.30 14.19 9.60
CA GLY A 487 -17.01 15.38 9.16
C GLY A 487 -18.55 15.27 9.22
N LEU A 488 -19.09 14.06 9.21
CA LEU A 488 -20.54 13.79 9.29
C LEU A 488 -21.01 13.45 10.70
N THR A 489 -20.15 12.91 11.56
CA THR A 489 -20.61 12.31 12.83
C THR A 489 -19.94 12.89 14.07
N ASP A 490 -18.72 13.42 13.97
CA ASP A 490 -17.98 13.94 15.13
C ASP A 490 -18.38 15.39 15.42
N SER A 491 -18.77 15.67 16.67
CA SER A 491 -19.18 17.01 17.12
C SER A 491 -18.11 18.08 16.93
N ARG A 492 -16.85 17.73 16.83
CA ARG A 492 -15.76 18.67 16.52
C ARG A 492 -15.87 19.23 15.08
N PHE A 493 -16.48 18.49 14.17
CA PHE A 493 -16.47 18.79 12.75
C PHE A 493 -17.86 18.91 12.13
N ASN A 494 -18.93 18.31 12.69
CA ASN A 494 -20.29 18.31 12.11
C ASN A 494 -21.18 19.45 12.60
N GLY A 495 -20.75 20.21 13.60
CA GLY A 495 -21.53 21.33 14.18
C GLY A 495 -21.59 22.59 13.29
N SER A 496 -20.83 22.64 12.19
CA SER A 496 -20.74 23.79 11.29
C SER A 496 -20.60 23.34 9.85
N THR A 497 -21.14 24.12 8.92
CA THR A 497 -20.96 23.96 7.45
C THR A 497 -19.79 24.78 6.91
N THR A 498 -19.00 25.45 7.76
CA THR A 498 -17.81 26.18 7.34
C THR A 498 -16.67 25.22 7.02
N LEU A 499 -15.73 25.70 6.18
CA LEU A 499 -14.52 24.96 5.89
C LEU A 499 -13.71 24.69 7.17
N GLN A 500 -13.33 23.44 7.37
CA GLN A 500 -12.44 23.00 8.45
C GLN A 500 -11.44 21.98 7.88
N ASN A 501 -10.24 21.95 8.42
CA ASN A 501 -9.35 20.81 8.24
C ASN A 501 -9.85 19.66 9.12
N ILE A 502 -10.14 18.52 8.50
CA ILE A 502 -10.57 17.31 9.17
C ILE A 502 -9.42 16.30 9.07
N PRO A 503 -9.02 15.58 10.12
CA PRO A 503 -7.99 14.56 10.05
C PRO A 503 -8.21 13.57 8.91
N ASN A 504 -7.14 13.15 8.26
CA ASN A 504 -7.10 12.25 7.09
C ASN A 504 -7.60 12.84 5.76
N MET A 505 -7.80 14.15 5.65
CA MET A 505 -8.03 14.77 4.33
C MET A 505 -6.80 14.69 3.41
N ASP A 506 -5.61 14.40 3.97
CA ASP A 506 -4.34 14.13 3.27
C ASP A 506 -4.19 12.67 2.82
N GLY A 507 -5.17 11.82 3.04
CA GLY A 507 -5.17 10.41 2.65
C GLY A 507 -5.93 10.13 1.36
N PHE A 508 -5.77 8.93 0.81
CA PHE A 508 -6.36 8.47 -0.45
C PHE A 508 -7.89 8.73 -0.51
N PRO A 509 -8.41 9.26 -1.63
CA PRO A 509 -7.81 9.59 -2.92
C PRO A 509 -7.22 11.01 -3.05
N ASN A 510 -6.94 11.73 -1.97
CA ASN A 510 -6.15 12.97 -2.02
C ASN A 510 -4.67 12.64 -1.85
N GLY A 511 -4.02 12.20 -2.93
CA GLY A 511 -2.76 11.48 -2.88
C GLY A 511 -2.93 10.06 -2.35
N ARG A 512 -1.83 9.41 -1.98
CA ARG A 512 -1.79 8.09 -1.35
C ARG A 512 -0.61 8.06 -0.39
N ARG A 513 -0.89 7.83 0.89
CA ARG A 513 0.13 7.59 1.92
C ARG A 513 0.51 6.11 1.91
N LEU A 514 1.65 5.76 2.46
CA LEU A 514 2.10 4.36 2.58
C LEU A 514 1.13 3.51 3.42
N GLU A 515 0.52 4.13 4.43
CA GLU A 515 -0.41 3.49 5.36
C GLU A 515 -1.84 3.33 4.82
N ASP A 516 -2.19 3.96 3.68
CA ASP A 516 -3.56 3.94 3.17
C ASP A 516 -3.96 2.54 2.67
N ASP A 517 -5.00 1.96 3.28
CA ASP A 517 -5.63 0.70 2.86
C ASP A 517 -6.50 0.94 1.62
N VAL A 518 -5.82 1.13 0.47
CA VAL A 518 -6.50 1.46 -0.78
C VAL A 518 -7.45 0.36 -1.24
N THR A 519 -7.12 -0.90 -0.98
CA THR A 519 -8.01 -2.03 -1.32
C THR A 519 -9.36 -1.91 -0.62
N ARG A 520 -9.36 -1.62 0.67
CA ARG A 520 -10.59 -1.43 1.44
C ARG A 520 -11.33 -0.16 1.01
N ILE A 521 -10.61 0.96 0.84
CA ILE A 521 -11.20 2.24 0.43
C ILE A 521 -11.90 2.12 -0.92
N GLU A 522 -11.26 1.51 -1.91
CA GLU A 522 -11.83 1.36 -3.25
C GLU A 522 -13.02 0.41 -3.27
N LEU A 523 -12.96 -0.72 -2.58
CA LEU A 523 -14.09 -1.62 -2.43
C LEU A 523 -15.29 -0.93 -1.76
N GLN A 524 -15.05 -0.13 -0.71
CA GLN A 524 -16.10 0.69 -0.07
C GLN A 524 -16.64 1.77 -1.01
N ALA A 525 -15.78 2.39 -1.86
CA ALA A 525 -16.21 3.37 -2.85
C ALA A 525 -17.12 2.72 -3.91
N VAL A 526 -16.75 1.54 -4.44
CA VAL A 526 -17.62 0.79 -5.37
C VAL A 526 -18.94 0.42 -4.68
N GLY A 527 -18.92 0.01 -3.41
CA GLY A 527 -20.12 -0.25 -2.59
C GLY A 527 -21.01 0.98 -2.39
N GLY A 528 -20.51 2.21 -2.62
CA GLY A 528 -21.32 3.44 -2.58
C GLY A 528 -21.02 4.38 -1.41
N VAL A 529 -19.94 4.19 -0.66
CA VAL A 529 -19.60 5.08 0.47
C VAL A 529 -19.35 6.53 0.01
N ALA A 530 -18.77 6.72 -1.20
CA ALA A 530 -18.55 8.05 -1.77
C ALA A 530 -19.89 8.76 -2.07
N LEU A 531 -20.88 8.03 -2.59
CA LEU A 531 -22.23 8.53 -2.82
C LEU A 531 -22.90 8.93 -1.49
N ALA A 532 -22.79 8.08 -0.46
CA ALA A 532 -23.35 8.35 0.86
C ALA A 532 -22.75 9.62 1.51
N ALA A 533 -21.43 9.81 1.37
CA ALA A 533 -20.73 10.97 1.90
C ALA A 533 -21.27 12.31 1.34
N ILE A 534 -21.71 12.32 0.10
CA ILE A 534 -22.26 13.50 -0.57
C ILE A 534 -23.79 13.63 -0.46
N GLY A 535 -24.46 12.71 0.25
CA GLY A 535 -25.90 12.78 0.54
C GLY A 535 -26.78 11.92 -0.35
N LEU A 536 -26.20 11.01 -1.13
CA LEU A 536 -26.91 9.96 -1.89
C LEU A 536 -26.87 8.67 -1.07
N PHE A 537 -27.80 8.59 -0.10
CA PHE A 537 -27.80 7.53 0.93
C PHE A 537 -28.31 6.19 0.40
N TYR A 538 -28.09 5.12 1.15
CA TYR A 538 -28.53 3.77 0.82
C TYR A 538 -30.07 3.63 0.83
N ASP A 539 -30.59 2.57 0.20
CA ASP A 539 -32.02 2.33 0.02
C ASP A 539 -32.78 2.03 1.32
N ASP A 540 -32.10 1.70 2.41
CA ASP A 540 -32.65 1.59 3.75
C ASP A 540 -32.73 2.93 4.51
N TYR A 541 -32.34 4.05 3.89
CA TYR A 541 -32.47 5.39 4.45
C TYR A 541 -33.88 5.91 4.34
N THR A 542 -34.38 6.49 5.40
CA THR A 542 -35.65 7.25 5.42
C THR A 542 -35.33 8.73 5.55
N ILE A 543 -35.88 9.55 4.63
CA ILE A 543 -35.68 11.01 4.62
C ILE A 543 -36.07 11.61 5.97
N GLY A 544 -35.14 12.39 6.55
CA GLY A 544 -35.31 13.03 7.87
C GLY A 544 -34.73 12.24 9.05
N ASN A 545 -34.28 11.00 8.83
CA ASN A 545 -33.58 10.18 9.83
C ASN A 545 -32.08 10.30 9.74
N SER A 546 -31.35 9.57 10.61
CA SER A 546 -29.89 9.46 10.52
C SER A 546 -29.45 8.78 9.21
N PRO A 547 -28.48 9.31 8.48
CA PRO A 547 -27.93 8.65 7.30
C PRO A 547 -27.05 7.43 7.62
N LEU A 548 -26.71 7.23 8.89
CA LEU A 548 -25.98 6.05 9.37
C LEU A 548 -26.94 4.85 9.48
N THR A 549 -27.33 4.34 8.32
CA THR A 549 -28.20 3.19 8.21
C THR A 549 -27.46 1.89 8.45
N THR A 550 -28.20 0.78 8.62
CA THR A 550 -27.58 -0.55 8.77
C THR A 550 -26.70 -0.90 7.56
N GLN A 551 -27.15 -0.57 6.35
CA GLN A 551 -26.40 -0.85 5.13
C GLN A 551 -25.12 -0.04 5.06
N LEU A 552 -25.16 1.27 5.33
CA LEU A 552 -23.96 2.11 5.37
C LEU A 552 -22.97 1.61 6.44
N LEU A 553 -23.45 1.23 7.64
CA LEU A 553 -22.60 0.68 8.70
C LEU A 553 -21.96 -0.65 8.30
N ASN A 554 -22.66 -1.51 7.54
CA ASN A 554 -22.08 -2.73 6.99
C ASN A 554 -20.89 -2.41 6.05
N VAL A 555 -21.06 -1.45 5.13
CA VAL A 555 -20.02 -1.03 4.20
C VAL A 555 -18.83 -0.42 4.95
N LEU A 556 -19.09 0.49 5.91
CA LEU A 556 -18.02 1.13 6.71
C LEU A 556 -17.27 0.12 7.59
N SER A 557 -17.94 -0.94 8.06
CA SER A 557 -17.34 -2.01 8.87
C SER A 557 -16.68 -3.12 8.04
N TYR A 558 -16.72 -3.04 6.71
CA TYR A 558 -16.06 -4.02 5.87
C TYR A 558 -14.54 -3.96 6.05
N THR A 559 -13.91 -5.11 6.06
CA THR A 559 -12.46 -5.28 6.10
C THR A 559 -12.05 -6.39 5.13
N THR A 560 -10.88 -6.27 4.53
CA THR A 560 -10.24 -7.34 3.75
C THR A 560 -9.54 -8.36 4.66
N GLY A 561 -9.30 -7.99 5.92
CA GLY A 561 -8.58 -8.78 6.92
C GLY A 561 -7.06 -8.54 6.92
N ILE A 562 -6.52 -7.89 5.90
CA ILE A 562 -5.15 -7.36 5.85
C ILE A 562 -5.26 -5.85 5.76
N GLU A 563 -4.88 -5.14 6.80
CA GLU A 563 -5.11 -3.69 6.95
C GLU A 563 -3.83 -2.89 7.19
N ASN A 564 -2.69 -3.56 7.28
CA ASN A 564 -1.37 -2.95 7.51
C ASN A 564 -0.29 -3.78 6.85
N ASN A 565 0.81 -3.12 6.47
CA ASN A 565 2.03 -3.79 6.05
C ASN A 565 2.59 -4.70 7.16
N ASP A 566 3.38 -5.68 6.78
CA ASP A 566 4.02 -6.63 7.71
C ASP A 566 5.21 -6.02 8.46
N THR A 567 5.68 -4.83 8.05
CA THR A 567 6.66 -4.00 8.77
C THR A 567 6.10 -2.61 9.10
N THR A 568 6.75 -1.92 10.03
CA THR A 568 6.44 -0.50 10.32
C THR A 568 7.17 0.41 9.33
N PHE A 569 6.51 1.48 8.89
CA PHE A 569 7.14 2.49 8.06
C PHE A 569 8.13 3.35 8.85
N ARG A 570 9.13 3.89 8.15
CA ARG A 570 10.13 4.80 8.75
C ARG A 570 9.50 6.16 9.06
N SER A 571 10.09 6.85 10.06
CA SER A 571 9.68 8.22 10.42
C SER A 571 10.23 9.30 9.49
N ASP A 572 11.28 8.97 8.73
CA ASP A 572 12.03 9.92 7.91
C ASP A 572 12.12 9.42 6.46
N PHE A 573 12.38 10.36 5.52
CA PHE A 573 12.59 10.03 4.12
C PHE A 573 13.61 8.87 3.95
N PRO A 574 13.30 7.89 3.11
CA PRO A 574 12.20 7.79 2.15
C PRO A 574 10.89 7.17 2.69
N TYR A 575 10.69 7.06 3.99
CA TYR A 575 9.52 6.57 4.71
C TYR A 575 9.22 5.07 4.55
N ILE A 576 9.75 4.41 3.55
CA ILE A 576 9.68 2.95 3.35
C ILE A 576 10.73 2.24 4.21
N GLN A 577 10.45 0.99 4.60
CA GLN A 577 11.37 0.20 5.41
C GLN A 577 12.51 -0.38 4.56
N ILE A 578 13.65 -0.63 5.18
CA ILE A 578 14.76 -1.36 4.56
C ILE A 578 14.28 -2.74 4.08
N PRO A 579 14.88 -3.29 3.01
CA PRO A 579 14.44 -4.58 2.47
C PRO A 579 14.68 -5.73 3.47
N TRP A 580 13.79 -6.69 3.47
CA TRP A 580 13.96 -7.95 4.21
C TRP A 580 15.32 -8.59 3.90
N SER A 581 15.97 -9.11 4.93
CA SER A 581 17.22 -9.83 4.78
C SER A 581 16.99 -11.25 4.27
N GLY A 582 17.73 -11.64 3.26
CA GLY A 582 17.69 -13.02 2.76
C GLY A 582 18.16 -14.08 3.76
N TYR A 583 18.94 -13.69 4.76
CA TYR A 583 19.40 -14.58 5.82
C TYR A 583 18.31 -14.92 6.84
N ASP A 584 17.45 -13.96 7.17
CA ASP A 584 16.50 -14.10 8.28
C ASP A 584 15.17 -14.75 7.85
N LEU A 585 14.94 -14.93 6.54
CA LEU A 585 13.73 -15.54 5.99
C LEU A 585 12.43 -15.03 6.64
N CYS A 586 12.33 -13.73 6.92
CA CYS A 586 11.15 -13.18 7.59
C CYS A 586 10.94 -13.63 9.06
N THR A 587 11.90 -14.31 9.65
CA THR A 587 11.73 -14.86 11.01
C THR A 587 12.10 -13.86 12.11
N GLY A 588 12.61 -12.70 11.75
CA GLY A 588 13.00 -11.66 12.69
C GLY A 588 12.88 -10.30 12.06
N GLY A 589 11.67 -9.76 11.98
CA GLY A 589 11.48 -8.38 11.59
C GLY A 589 12.39 -7.48 12.43
N TYR A 590 13.23 -6.66 11.77
CA TYR A 590 13.86 -5.56 12.44
C TYR A 590 12.74 -4.60 12.88
N VAL A 591 12.27 -4.78 14.10
CA VAL A 591 11.49 -3.73 14.75
C VAL A 591 12.50 -2.64 15.13
N ILE A 592 12.90 -1.83 14.15
CA ILE A 592 13.55 -0.57 14.46
C ILE A 592 12.43 0.35 14.93
N THR A 593 12.17 0.34 16.22
CA THR A 593 11.49 1.45 16.86
C THR A 593 12.44 2.63 16.87
N SER A 594 12.55 3.35 15.77
CA SER A 594 13.10 4.70 15.80
C SER A 594 12.07 5.60 16.47
N ILE A 595 12.05 5.60 17.78
CA ILE A 595 11.49 6.72 18.53
C ILE A 595 12.50 7.84 18.35
N ASN A 596 12.24 8.76 17.46
CA ASN A 596 12.94 10.03 17.43
C ASN A 596 12.63 10.77 18.76
N SER A 597 13.52 10.61 19.72
CA SER A 597 13.61 11.56 20.83
C SER A 597 14.13 12.86 20.24
N GLY A 598 13.31 13.91 20.29
CA GLY A 598 13.77 15.28 20.12
C GLY A 598 15.01 15.55 20.98
N PRO A 599 15.78 16.62 20.73
CA PRO A 599 17.07 16.84 21.36
C PRO A 599 16.93 16.88 22.89
N GLY A 600 17.32 15.78 23.57
CA GLY A 600 17.36 15.75 25.02
C GLY A 600 17.04 14.45 25.74
N LEU A 601 16.93 13.29 25.10
CA LEU A 601 16.82 12.03 25.84
C LEU A 601 17.71 10.94 25.21
N ASN A 602 18.87 10.73 25.83
CA ASN A 602 19.65 9.49 25.69
C ASN A 602 18.82 8.32 26.20
N VAL A 603 18.24 7.54 25.32
CA VAL A 603 17.66 6.23 25.70
C VAL A 603 18.08 5.18 24.69
N GLY A 604 19.26 4.67 24.83
CA GLY A 604 19.54 3.28 24.47
C GLY A 604 18.77 2.37 25.40
N ALA A 605 17.47 2.16 25.15
CA ALA A 605 16.71 1.14 25.89
C ALA A 605 17.15 -0.23 25.39
N PRO A 606 17.62 -1.13 26.26
CA PRO A 606 17.99 -2.48 25.86
C PRO A 606 16.73 -3.23 25.43
N GLN A 607 16.69 -3.70 24.19
CA GLN A 607 15.63 -4.59 23.75
C GLN A 607 15.77 -5.93 24.47
N LEU A 608 14.81 -6.21 25.35
CA LEU A 608 14.63 -7.48 26.01
C LEU A 608 13.63 -8.28 25.17
N LEU A 609 14.03 -9.46 24.69
CA LEU A 609 13.15 -10.38 23.95
C LEU A 609 12.90 -11.62 24.79
N MET A 610 11.66 -12.13 24.80
CA MET A 610 11.28 -13.34 25.52
C MET A 610 10.44 -14.27 24.63
N GLU A 611 10.73 -15.56 24.69
CA GLU A 611 9.98 -16.64 24.03
C GLU A 611 9.65 -17.75 25.03
N SER A 612 8.63 -18.56 24.73
CA SER A 612 8.21 -19.70 25.58
C SER A 612 8.17 -21.00 24.79
N PHE A 613 8.80 -22.05 25.31
CA PHE A 613 8.80 -23.38 24.71
C PHE A 613 8.95 -24.54 25.75
N PRO A 614 8.37 -25.72 25.48
CA PRO A 614 7.36 -25.98 24.49
C PRO A 614 6.07 -25.19 24.77
N ASN A 615 5.38 -24.78 23.74
CA ASN A 615 4.11 -24.09 23.87
C ASN A 615 3.17 -24.60 22.75
N PRO A 616 2.15 -25.43 23.06
CA PRO A 616 1.64 -25.78 24.40
C PRO A 616 2.59 -26.62 25.26
N SER A 617 2.43 -26.49 26.58
CA SER A 617 3.19 -27.23 27.58
C SER A 617 2.29 -28.21 28.34
N THR A 618 2.82 -29.43 28.62
CA THR A 618 2.18 -30.42 29.48
C THR A 618 2.73 -30.43 30.91
N ASN A 619 4.03 -30.22 31.06
CA ASN A 619 4.71 -30.41 32.37
C ASN A 619 5.67 -29.28 32.72
N LEU A 620 6.43 -28.77 31.75
CA LEU A 620 7.51 -27.80 31.95
C LEU A 620 7.53 -26.78 30.82
N VAL A 621 7.69 -25.53 31.17
CA VAL A 621 7.92 -24.41 30.21
C VAL A 621 9.31 -23.82 30.45
N THR A 622 10.00 -23.53 29.39
CA THR A 622 11.19 -22.69 29.40
C THR A 622 10.81 -21.33 28.83
N LEU A 623 11.09 -20.25 29.55
CA LEU A 623 11.10 -18.90 29.06
C LEU A 623 12.54 -18.54 28.75
N ARG A 624 12.86 -18.32 27.47
CA ARG A 624 14.16 -17.81 27.05
C ARG A 624 14.03 -16.32 26.86
N TYR A 625 14.89 -15.53 27.47
CA TYR A 625 14.92 -14.09 27.30
C TYR A 625 16.34 -13.57 27.13
N ARG A 626 16.46 -12.50 26.34
CA ARG A 626 17.75 -11.87 26.05
C ARG A 626 17.83 -10.49 26.71
N VAL A 627 18.98 -10.22 27.30
CA VAL A 627 19.34 -8.93 27.89
C VAL A 627 20.50 -8.35 27.07
N ASN A 628 20.33 -7.19 26.48
CA ASN A 628 21.34 -6.57 25.59
C ASN A 628 22.38 -5.74 26.35
N SER A 629 22.02 -5.21 27.51
CA SER A 629 22.93 -4.47 28.39
C SER A 629 22.52 -4.73 29.85
N ARG A 630 23.44 -4.45 30.78
CA ARG A 630 23.18 -4.60 32.22
C ARG A 630 21.91 -3.83 32.62
N THR A 631 20.92 -4.53 33.17
CA THR A 631 19.64 -3.95 33.59
C THR A 631 18.93 -4.78 34.65
N THR A 632 17.91 -4.18 35.31
CA THR A 632 17.08 -4.88 36.29
C THR A 632 15.89 -5.54 35.62
N VAL A 633 15.79 -6.85 35.77
CA VAL A 633 14.77 -7.69 35.14
C VAL A 633 13.81 -8.25 36.18
N SER A 634 12.52 -8.25 35.87
CA SER A 634 11.49 -9.02 36.55
C SER A 634 10.68 -9.84 35.55
N ILE A 635 10.24 -11.03 35.94
CA ILE A 635 9.33 -11.85 35.13
C ILE A 635 8.16 -12.27 36.01
N LYS A 636 6.95 -12.00 35.55
CA LYS A 636 5.69 -12.38 36.24
C LYS A 636 4.83 -13.23 35.29
N VAL A 637 4.19 -14.25 35.87
CA VAL A 637 3.24 -15.11 35.15
C VAL A 637 1.84 -14.85 35.69
N TYR A 638 0.91 -14.57 34.82
CA TYR A 638 -0.48 -14.24 35.10
C TYR A 638 -1.43 -15.32 34.58
N ASP A 639 -2.54 -15.55 35.25
CA ASP A 639 -3.67 -16.30 34.68
C ASP A 639 -4.51 -15.41 33.71
N SER A 640 -5.53 -16.00 33.11
CA SER A 640 -6.45 -15.32 32.21
C SER A 640 -7.24 -14.15 32.84
N ASN A 641 -7.30 -14.09 34.17
CA ASN A 641 -7.96 -13.03 34.93
C ASN A 641 -7.00 -11.92 35.38
N GLY A 642 -5.73 -12.01 34.99
CA GLY A 642 -4.70 -11.04 35.36
C GLY A 642 -4.13 -11.21 36.78
N LYS A 643 -4.43 -12.32 37.45
CA LYS A 643 -3.86 -12.65 38.78
C LYS A 643 -2.46 -13.21 38.60
N ILE A 644 -1.49 -12.67 39.34
CA ILE A 644 -0.13 -13.19 39.40
C ILE A 644 -0.16 -14.60 40.07
N ILE A 645 0.34 -15.58 39.34
CA ILE A 645 0.46 -16.98 39.85
C ILE A 645 1.91 -17.36 40.14
N LEU A 646 2.87 -16.68 39.52
CA LEU A 646 4.28 -16.91 39.72
C LEU A 646 5.09 -15.65 39.43
N GLU A 647 6.11 -15.34 40.24
CA GLU A 647 7.09 -14.28 39.98
C GLU A 647 8.52 -14.90 40.10
N PRO A 648 8.99 -15.58 39.06
CA PRO A 648 10.20 -16.36 39.11
C PRO A 648 11.48 -15.53 39.04
N VAL A 649 11.41 -14.27 38.57
CA VAL A 649 12.50 -13.30 38.59
C VAL A 649 11.95 -11.99 39.13
N LYS A 650 12.56 -11.47 40.21
CA LYS A 650 12.09 -10.25 40.86
C LYS A 650 13.22 -9.26 41.07
N ASN A 651 13.23 -8.19 40.31
CA ASN A 651 14.21 -7.09 40.39
C ASN A 651 15.68 -7.58 40.41
N GLU A 652 15.98 -8.56 39.59
CA GLU A 652 17.35 -9.09 39.49
C GLU A 652 18.16 -8.33 38.46
N ILE A 653 19.39 -7.95 38.80
CA ILE A 653 20.32 -7.35 37.84
C ILE A 653 20.86 -8.45 36.94
N ARG A 654 20.71 -8.29 35.62
CA ARG A 654 21.24 -9.19 34.61
C ARG A 654 22.25 -8.45 33.72
N GLU A 655 23.36 -9.10 33.44
CA GLU A 655 24.33 -8.64 32.45
C GLU A 655 23.83 -8.95 31.03
N SER A 656 24.50 -8.41 29.99
CA SER A 656 24.19 -8.76 28.61
C SER A 656 24.34 -10.28 28.38
N GLY A 657 23.31 -10.92 27.83
CA GLY A 657 23.29 -12.37 27.61
C GLY A 657 21.90 -12.93 27.38
N THR A 658 21.86 -14.22 27.06
CA THR A 658 20.60 -14.99 26.92
C THR A 658 20.41 -15.86 28.14
N TYR A 659 19.22 -15.89 28.70
CA TYR A 659 18.87 -16.58 29.94
C TYR A 659 17.69 -17.50 29.70
N ASP A 660 17.76 -18.74 30.26
CA ASP A 660 16.68 -19.71 30.27
C ASP A 660 16.11 -19.82 31.67
N LEU A 661 14.82 -19.58 31.81
CA LEU A 661 14.06 -19.75 33.04
C LEU A 661 13.07 -20.89 32.86
N LYS A 662 13.18 -21.92 33.69
CA LYS A 662 12.29 -23.09 33.62
C LYS A 662 11.35 -23.12 34.81
N PHE A 663 10.06 -23.39 34.58
CA PHE A 663 9.08 -23.61 35.62
C PHE A 663 8.09 -24.72 35.26
N ALA A 664 7.66 -25.45 36.28
CA ALA A 664 6.72 -26.56 36.12
C ALA A 664 5.28 -26.04 35.95
N THR A 665 4.55 -26.61 34.99
CA THR A 665 3.13 -26.32 34.72
C THR A 665 2.20 -27.43 35.23
N THR A 666 2.72 -28.45 35.88
CA THR A 666 1.97 -29.62 36.37
C THR A 666 0.84 -29.29 37.32
N ASN A 667 0.99 -28.23 38.11
CA ASN A 667 -0.01 -27.76 39.08
C ASN A 667 -0.95 -26.70 38.52
N TYR A 668 -0.81 -26.34 37.25
CA TYR A 668 -1.66 -25.34 36.61
C TYR A 668 -2.87 -26.02 35.96
N THR A 669 -4.01 -25.36 35.98
CA THR A 669 -5.19 -25.82 35.24
C THR A 669 -4.92 -25.65 33.73
N PRO A 670 -5.44 -26.57 32.87
CA PRO A 670 -5.37 -26.34 31.43
C PRO A 670 -5.96 -25.00 31.07
N GLY A 671 -5.24 -24.23 30.27
CA GLY A 671 -5.66 -22.88 29.92
C GLY A 671 -4.52 -22.00 29.40
N ILE A 672 -4.80 -20.70 29.28
CA ILE A 672 -3.87 -19.71 28.80
C ILE A 672 -3.33 -18.89 29.97
N TYR A 673 -2.02 -18.74 29.99
CA TYR A 673 -1.27 -17.92 30.92
C TYR A 673 -0.42 -16.91 30.16
N TYR A 674 -0.03 -15.81 30.79
CA TYR A 674 0.81 -14.78 30.21
C TYR A 674 2.06 -14.58 31.06
N ALA A 675 3.22 -14.83 30.45
CA ALA A 675 4.49 -14.50 31.09
C ALA A 675 4.93 -13.12 30.60
N THR A 676 5.16 -12.21 31.52
CA THR A 676 5.48 -10.81 31.25
C THR A 676 6.90 -10.50 31.72
N LEU A 677 7.74 -10.04 30.79
CA LEU A 677 9.08 -9.56 31.03
C LEU A 677 9.03 -8.06 31.32
N MET A 678 9.68 -7.65 32.38
CA MET A 678 9.71 -6.25 32.83
C MET A 678 11.17 -5.78 32.98
N ASN A 679 11.41 -4.52 32.60
CA ASN A 679 12.65 -3.81 32.80
C ASN A 679 12.38 -2.60 33.73
N ASN A 680 13.08 -2.50 34.84
CA ASN A 680 12.86 -1.42 35.81
C ASN A 680 11.37 -1.19 36.15
N ASN A 681 10.62 -2.28 36.37
CA ASN A 681 9.18 -2.32 36.62
C ASN A 681 8.27 -1.83 35.46
N GLN A 682 8.81 -1.60 34.27
CA GLN A 682 8.02 -1.36 33.06
C GLN A 682 7.88 -2.63 32.25
N THR A 683 6.68 -2.95 31.78
CA THR A 683 6.43 -4.08 30.91
C THR A 683 7.13 -3.88 29.57
N VAL A 684 7.94 -4.84 29.17
CA VAL A 684 8.65 -4.85 27.89
C VAL A 684 7.96 -5.75 26.90
N GLN A 685 7.63 -6.98 27.34
CA GLN A 685 6.99 -7.98 26.48
C GLN A 685 6.15 -8.94 27.32
N SER A 686 5.05 -9.40 26.75
CA SER A 686 4.26 -10.51 27.28
C SER A 686 4.17 -11.64 26.26
N VAL A 687 4.42 -12.86 26.67
CA VAL A 687 4.27 -14.06 25.82
C VAL A 687 3.18 -14.96 26.37
N LYS A 688 2.42 -15.55 25.48
CA LYS A 688 1.37 -16.51 25.81
C LYS A 688 1.99 -17.86 26.12
N VAL A 689 1.55 -18.48 27.20
CA VAL A 689 1.90 -19.86 27.63
C VAL A 689 0.61 -20.68 27.66
N SER A 690 0.47 -21.63 26.76
CA SER A 690 -0.68 -22.54 26.72
C SER A 690 -0.34 -23.79 27.50
N VAL A 691 -1.15 -24.14 28.51
CA VAL A 691 -1.00 -25.35 29.32
C VAL A 691 -2.08 -26.34 28.92
N ILE A 692 -1.68 -27.55 28.56
CA ILE A 692 -2.56 -28.68 28.24
C ILE A 692 -2.21 -29.85 29.14
N LYS A 693 -3.18 -30.73 29.39
CA LYS A 693 -2.95 -32.00 30.18
C LYS A 693 -3.21 -33.19 29.29
#